data_218341f02376e82805bd0223cfd3fdb1
#
_entry.id   218341f02376e82805bd0223cfd3fdb1
#
_cell.length_a   1.000
_cell.length_b   1.000
_cell.length_c   1.000
_cell.angle_alpha   90.00
_cell.angle_beta   90.00
_cell.angle_gamma   90.00
#
_symmetry.space_group_name_H-M   'P 1'
#
loop_
_entity.id
_entity.type
_entity.pdbx_description
1 polymer ?
#
loop_
_entity_poly.entity_id
_entity_poly.type
_entity_poly.pdbx_seq_one_letter_code
_entity_poly.pdbx_strand_id
1 'polypeptide(L)'
;MTTEVAGRLRRWPAFPYDVSVRISLWVSVTVVSVLFCWGAWQRRWIADDGLIVLRTVRNLLAGNGPVFNAGERVEANTSTVWSFMVYFGGLVGGSARLEYVVLTLALVLSVLGVALVMLGTARLYAPSLTGRRALLLPAGALVYIAVPPARDFATSGLENGLVLAYLGLLWWMMVCWSQSLRRTENPSTSQVFDTVLAVVAGLSVLVRPELALVGGLALVMMLVAAPGWRRRAVIVVAGGLLPVAYQIFRMGYYGLLFPGTALAKDASGSKWEQGFVYLANFNQPYLLWAPAVLLIGLAVMVMLLRGRPSWVNRSAPPGSGWLARTVQNPPAVVAFMLVSGALQALYWIRQGGDFMHGRVLLTPLFCLLAPVAVIPLMLPDSSRMARGAGFLYAGATSVLWLAVGGWALWAANSPGMGADATRVTYTGIVDERRFYAQATGNPHPLTAADYLDYPRMRAVVTAIENTPDGALLLPAGNYDVWDVVPAIPPPPDAPRDRIGPHTVFFTNLGMLGMNVGLDVRVIDQIGLANPLAAHTARLEDGRIGHDKNLFPDWAVAEGPFLKTETYIPTYLDEDWIRQAEAALKCPETESVLTAIRAPMTPRRFLSNLLNAVQFTRYRIDRVPLYELARCRLPVPEPVNPPYTGLPPTGP
;
A
#
# COMPACT_ATOMS: atom_id res chain seq x y z
N MET A 1 -29.45 25.88 -5.45
CA MET A 1 -28.46 25.56 -4.40
C MET A 1 -27.09 25.14 -4.93
N THR A 2 -26.95 24.69 -6.17
CA THR A 2 -25.70 24.18 -6.79
C THR A 2 -24.79 25.26 -7.39
N THR A 3 -25.32 26.40 -7.85
CA THR A 3 -24.52 27.48 -8.46
C THR A 3 -23.90 28.45 -7.44
N GLU A 4 -24.46 28.57 -6.25
CA GLU A 4 -23.93 29.45 -5.19
C GLU A 4 -22.75 28.82 -4.43
N VAL A 5 -22.72 27.47 -4.28
CA VAL A 5 -21.61 26.72 -3.68
C VAL A 5 -20.38 26.73 -4.60
N ALA A 6 -20.58 26.57 -5.91
CA ALA A 6 -19.48 26.65 -6.90
C ALA A 6 -18.86 28.07 -6.99
N GLY A 7 -19.65 29.12 -6.79
CA GLY A 7 -19.16 30.51 -6.75
C GLY A 7 -18.32 30.83 -5.52
N ARG A 8 -18.56 30.16 -4.38
CA ARG A 8 -17.82 30.37 -3.12
C ARG A 8 -16.47 29.62 -3.08
N LEU A 9 -16.33 28.50 -3.78
CA LEU A 9 -15.07 27.79 -3.93
C LEU A 9 -14.06 28.51 -4.83
N ARG A 10 -14.49 29.47 -5.65
CA ARG A 10 -13.70 30.14 -6.67
C ARG A 10 -12.77 31.27 -6.18
N ARG A 11 -12.83 31.66 -4.89
CA ARG A 11 -11.98 32.72 -4.34
C ARG A 11 -11.03 32.22 -3.27
N TRP A 12 -10.18 31.28 -3.62
CA TRP A 12 -8.92 31.13 -2.91
C TRP A 12 -8.08 32.36 -3.19
N PRO A 13 -7.66 33.14 -2.16
CA PRO A 13 -6.89 34.35 -2.44
C PRO A 13 -5.61 33.96 -3.16
N ALA A 14 -5.49 34.43 -4.38
CA ALA A 14 -4.23 34.45 -5.06
C ALA A 14 -3.26 35.28 -4.22
N PHE A 15 -2.17 34.68 -3.72
CA PHE A 15 -1.08 35.50 -3.25
C PHE A 15 -0.58 36.33 -4.44
N PRO A 16 -0.35 37.65 -4.30
CA PRO A 16 0.22 38.46 -5.34
C PRO A 16 1.71 38.07 -5.49
N TYR A 17 1.94 36.91 -6.12
CA TYR A 17 3.28 36.56 -6.56
C TYR A 17 3.74 37.52 -7.61
N ASP A 18 5.02 37.89 -7.55
CA ASP A 18 5.72 38.46 -8.70
C ASP A 18 5.57 37.53 -9.92
N VAL A 19 5.54 38.09 -11.11
CA VAL A 19 5.39 37.31 -12.36
C VAL A 19 6.46 36.23 -12.48
N SER A 20 7.70 36.53 -12.06
CA SER A 20 8.82 35.59 -12.07
C SER A 20 8.57 34.35 -11.20
N VAL A 21 8.01 34.55 -10.00
CA VAL A 21 7.66 33.46 -9.07
C VAL A 21 6.56 32.58 -9.63
N ARG A 22 5.54 33.20 -10.27
CA ARG A 22 4.42 32.45 -10.85
C ARG A 22 4.86 31.62 -12.05
N ILE A 23 5.61 32.24 -12.99
CA ILE A 23 6.10 31.53 -14.17
C ILE A 23 7.04 30.39 -13.76
N SER A 24 8.04 30.65 -12.91
CA SER A 24 8.99 29.63 -12.48
C SER A 24 8.33 28.49 -11.74
N LEU A 25 7.28 28.74 -10.91
CA LEU A 25 6.51 27.69 -10.25
C LEU A 25 5.85 26.75 -11.27
N TRP A 26 5.09 27.33 -12.22
CA TRP A 26 4.38 26.51 -13.20
C TRP A 26 5.33 25.78 -14.15
N VAL A 27 6.43 26.40 -14.54
CA VAL A 27 7.49 25.71 -15.31
C VAL A 27 8.06 24.55 -14.50
N SER A 28 8.40 24.78 -13.23
CA SER A 28 8.93 23.72 -12.36
C SER A 28 7.95 22.56 -12.17
N VAL A 29 6.66 22.86 -11.90
CA VAL A 29 5.63 21.82 -11.75
C VAL A 29 5.45 21.05 -13.06
N THR A 30 5.36 21.74 -14.20
CA THR A 30 5.19 21.09 -15.50
C THR A 30 6.40 20.21 -15.85
N VAL A 31 7.61 20.73 -15.72
CA VAL A 31 8.84 19.99 -16.05
C VAL A 31 8.96 18.72 -15.16
N VAL A 32 8.78 18.86 -13.85
CA VAL A 32 8.86 17.70 -12.94
C VAL A 32 7.75 16.68 -13.25
N SER A 33 6.52 17.15 -13.50
CA SER A 33 5.39 16.27 -13.84
C SER A 33 5.63 15.52 -15.15
N VAL A 34 6.14 16.19 -16.17
CA VAL A 34 6.47 15.57 -17.47
C VAL A 34 7.61 14.57 -17.32
N LEU A 35 8.69 14.94 -16.62
CA LEU A 35 9.82 14.04 -16.38
C LEU A 35 9.40 12.79 -15.57
N PHE A 36 8.55 12.97 -14.55
CA PHE A 36 8.04 11.86 -13.78
C PHE A 36 7.12 10.94 -14.58
N CYS A 37 6.17 11.53 -15.30
CA CYS A 37 5.27 10.79 -16.18
C CYS A 37 6.06 10.00 -17.25
N TRP A 38 7.01 10.65 -17.92
CA TRP A 38 7.88 10.01 -18.91
C TRP A 38 8.72 8.89 -18.30
N GLY A 39 9.40 9.17 -17.18
CA GLY A 39 10.25 8.18 -16.51
C GLY A 39 9.46 6.97 -15.98
N ALA A 40 8.24 7.19 -15.47
CA ALA A 40 7.34 6.12 -15.04
C ALA A 40 6.82 5.32 -16.25
N TRP A 41 6.48 5.99 -17.36
CA TRP A 41 6.04 5.33 -18.59
C TRP A 41 7.12 4.44 -19.21
N GLN A 42 8.38 4.86 -19.19
CA GLN A 42 9.51 4.05 -19.67
C GLN A 42 9.77 2.80 -18.81
N ARG A 43 9.27 2.79 -17.61
CA ARG A 43 9.46 1.71 -16.63
C ARG A 43 8.13 1.04 -16.25
N ARG A 44 7.08 1.24 -17.08
CA ARG A 44 5.73 0.77 -16.80
C ARG A 44 5.64 -0.75 -16.70
N TRP A 45 4.88 -1.21 -15.75
CA TRP A 45 4.60 -2.61 -15.48
C TRP A 45 3.44 -2.70 -14.49
N ILE A 46 2.85 -3.88 -14.31
CA ILE A 46 1.89 -4.16 -13.25
C ILE A 46 2.44 -5.32 -12.42
N ALA A 47 2.55 -5.14 -11.11
CA ALA A 47 3.00 -6.16 -10.17
C ALA A 47 2.00 -7.31 -10.05
N ASP A 48 2.46 -8.51 -9.66
CA ASP A 48 1.55 -9.60 -9.29
C ASP A 48 0.58 -9.17 -8.18
N ASP A 49 1.07 -8.50 -7.15
CA ASP A 49 0.23 -7.91 -6.08
C ASP A 49 -0.81 -6.91 -6.64
N GLY A 50 -0.49 -6.17 -7.71
CA GLY A 50 -1.42 -5.28 -8.40
C GLY A 50 -2.54 -6.05 -9.11
N LEU A 51 -2.24 -7.21 -9.68
CA LEU A 51 -3.22 -8.11 -10.29
C LEU A 51 -4.16 -8.76 -9.25
N ILE A 52 -3.73 -8.93 -7.98
CA ILE A 52 -4.60 -9.35 -6.88
C ILE A 52 -5.76 -8.36 -6.68
N VAL A 53 -5.45 -7.06 -6.73
CA VAL A 53 -6.47 -6.00 -6.66
C VAL A 53 -7.46 -6.13 -7.80
N LEU A 54 -6.97 -6.38 -9.03
CA LEU A 54 -7.83 -6.51 -10.21
C LEU A 54 -8.75 -7.72 -10.15
N ARG A 55 -8.30 -8.84 -9.59
CA ARG A 55 -9.20 -10.00 -9.38
C ARG A 55 -10.32 -9.68 -8.41
N THR A 56 -10.04 -8.97 -7.31
CA THR A 56 -11.08 -8.49 -6.39
C THR A 56 -12.05 -7.55 -7.09
N VAL A 57 -11.56 -6.66 -7.96
CA VAL A 57 -12.40 -5.75 -8.74
C VAL A 57 -13.26 -6.53 -9.76
N ARG A 58 -12.72 -7.58 -10.41
CA ARG A 58 -13.51 -8.50 -11.27
C ARG A 58 -14.67 -9.13 -10.50
N ASN A 59 -14.43 -9.59 -9.27
CA ASN A 59 -15.49 -10.15 -8.42
C ASN A 59 -16.53 -9.09 -8.02
N LEU A 60 -16.10 -7.86 -7.71
CA LEU A 60 -17.03 -6.73 -7.48
C LEU A 60 -17.91 -6.45 -8.69
N LEU A 61 -17.33 -6.38 -9.90
CA LEU A 61 -18.05 -6.14 -11.14
C LEU A 61 -19.01 -7.30 -11.51
N ALA A 62 -18.65 -8.53 -11.13
CA ALA A 62 -19.48 -9.72 -11.32
C ALA A 62 -20.59 -9.90 -10.26
N GLY A 63 -20.65 -9.00 -9.24
CA GLY A 63 -21.63 -9.07 -8.16
C GLY A 63 -21.30 -10.08 -7.04
N ASN A 64 -20.12 -10.67 -7.04
CA ASN A 64 -19.66 -11.60 -5.99
C ASN A 64 -19.25 -10.89 -4.69
N GLY A 65 -19.16 -9.55 -4.70
CA GLY A 65 -18.71 -8.73 -3.57
C GLY A 65 -17.20 -8.43 -3.57
N PRO A 66 -16.71 -7.71 -2.54
CA PRO A 66 -15.30 -7.31 -2.44
C PRO A 66 -14.43 -8.48 -1.94
N VAL A 67 -14.33 -9.54 -2.72
CA VAL A 67 -13.66 -10.80 -2.38
C VAL A 67 -12.67 -11.22 -3.46
N PHE A 68 -11.64 -11.98 -3.10
CA PHE A 68 -10.68 -12.52 -4.03
C PHE A 68 -11.22 -13.79 -4.75
N ASN A 69 -11.82 -14.71 -4.00
CA ASN A 69 -12.54 -15.87 -4.53
C ASN A 69 -14.05 -15.70 -4.31
N ALA A 70 -14.85 -16.05 -5.30
CA ALA A 70 -16.30 -16.10 -5.14
C ALA A 70 -16.66 -17.10 -4.02
N GLY A 71 -17.62 -16.75 -3.17
CA GLY A 71 -18.07 -17.61 -2.08
C GLY A 71 -17.22 -17.55 -0.79
N GLU A 72 -16.02 -16.95 -0.81
CA GLU A 72 -15.17 -16.77 0.37
C GLU A 72 -14.94 -15.28 0.66
N ARG A 73 -15.30 -14.84 1.88
CA ARG A 73 -15.10 -13.44 2.30
C ARG A 73 -13.70 -13.25 2.87
N VAL A 74 -12.71 -13.11 1.98
CA VAL A 74 -11.33 -12.83 2.31
C VAL A 74 -10.94 -11.46 1.76
N GLU A 75 -10.46 -10.56 2.63
CA GLU A 75 -9.97 -9.23 2.25
C GLU A 75 -8.49 -9.34 1.83
N ALA A 76 -8.24 -9.66 0.56
CA ALA A 76 -6.90 -9.82 0.01
C ALA A 76 -6.21 -8.47 -0.33
N ASN A 77 -6.89 -7.34 -0.17
CA ASN A 77 -6.39 -6.00 -0.49
C ASN A 77 -6.13 -5.19 0.78
N THR A 78 -5.01 -4.47 0.80
CA THR A 78 -4.65 -3.60 1.93
C THR A 78 -5.34 -2.23 1.86
N SER A 79 -5.50 -1.68 0.64
CA SER A 79 -6.08 -0.34 0.40
C SER A 79 -7.53 -0.44 -0.06
N THR A 80 -8.44 -0.09 0.84
CA THR A 80 -9.87 -0.03 0.53
C THR A 80 -10.19 1.03 -0.52
N VAL A 81 -9.66 2.25 -0.34
CA VAL A 81 -9.92 3.36 -1.27
C VAL A 81 -9.41 3.02 -2.66
N TRP A 82 -8.24 2.38 -2.77
CA TRP A 82 -7.68 1.97 -4.06
C TRP A 82 -8.58 0.97 -4.80
N SER A 83 -9.01 -0.08 -4.10
CA SER A 83 -9.88 -1.11 -4.69
C SER A 83 -11.18 -0.52 -5.23
N PHE A 84 -11.82 0.39 -4.46
CA PHE A 84 -13.05 1.05 -4.94
C PHE A 84 -12.78 2.09 -6.04
N MET A 85 -11.65 2.81 -6.03
CA MET A 85 -11.28 3.70 -7.14
C MET A 85 -11.09 2.93 -8.46
N VAL A 86 -10.42 1.78 -8.40
CA VAL A 86 -10.25 0.91 -9.59
C VAL A 86 -11.61 0.33 -10.02
N TYR A 87 -12.47 -0.06 -9.08
CA TYR A 87 -13.82 -0.53 -9.39
C TYR A 87 -14.65 0.53 -10.11
N PHE A 88 -14.72 1.76 -9.59
CA PHE A 88 -15.42 2.86 -10.26
C PHE A 88 -14.76 3.26 -11.59
N GLY A 89 -13.43 3.21 -11.65
CA GLY A 89 -12.70 3.37 -12.90
C GLY A 89 -13.06 2.31 -13.95
N GLY A 90 -13.25 1.07 -13.51
CA GLY A 90 -13.73 -0.04 -14.36
C GLY A 90 -15.14 0.17 -14.86
N LEU A 91 -16.06 0.65 -14.01
CA LEU A 91 -17.43 1.00 -14.42
C LEU A 91 -17.46 2.11 -15.49
N VAL A 92 -16.63 3.14 -15.32
CA VAL A 92 -16.52 4.26 -16.28
C VAL A 92 -15.80 3.82 -17.55
N GLY A 93 -14.77 2.97 -17.42
CA GLY A 93 -13.97 2.46 -18.53
C GLY A 93 -14.72 1.50 -19.45
N GLY A 94 -15.84 0.93 -18.99
CA GLY A 94 -16.69 0.03 -19.78
C GLY A 94 -15.93 -1.19 -20.32
N SER A 95 -15.67 -1.25 -21.63
CA SER A 95 -14.95 -2.34 -22.28
C SER A 95 -13.41 -2.28 -22.14
N ALA A 96 -12.87 -1.23 -21.53
CA ALA A 96 -11.42 -1.12 -21.33
C ALA A 96 -10.95 -2.20 -20.32
N ARG A 97 -9.80 -2.82 -20.61
CA ARG A 97 -9.19 -3.78 -19.68
C ARG A 97 -8.85 -3.10 -18.37
N LEU A 98 -9.12 -3.76 -17.25
CA LEU A 98 -8.87 -3.23 -15.90
C LEU A 98 -7.38 -2.89 -15.69
N GLU A 99 -6.48 -3.59 -16.35
CA GLU A 99 -5.04 -3.32 -16.30
C GLU A 99 -4.71 -1.92 -16.81
N TYR A 100 -5.35 -1.46 -17.89
CA TYR A 100 -5.16 -0.09 -18.39
C TYR A 100 -5.85 0.95 -17.51
N VAL A 101 -6.98 0.60 -16.90
CA VAL A 101 -7.64 1.49 -15.92
C VAL A 101 -6.75 1.72 -14.72
N VAL A 102 -6.21 0.65 -14.12
CA VAL A 102 -5.34 0.76 -12.95
C VAL A 102 -4.03 1.48 -13.26
N LEU A 103 -3.42 1.20 -14.43
CA LEU A 103 -2.22 1.89 -14.91
C LEU A 103 -2.43 3.40 -15.03
N THR A 104 -3.55 3.79 -15.66
CA THR A 104 -3.89 5.20 -15.85
C THR A 104 -4.13 5.90 -14.51
N LEU A 105 -4.92 5.29 -13.63
CA LEU A 105 -5.17 5.84 -12.29
C LEU A 105 -3.88 5.99 -11.48
N ALA A 106 -3.03 4.96 -11.46
CA ALA A 106 -1.77 4.98 -10.73
C ALA A 106 -0.85 6.10 -11.23
N LEU A 107 -0.69 6.24 -12.55
CA LEU A 107 0.17 7.26 -13.16
C LEU A 107 -0.37 8.68 -12.92
N VAL A 108 -1.67 8.90 -13.15
CA VAL A 108 -2.31 10.21 -12.94
C VAL A 108 -2.21 10.65 -11.50
N LEU A 109 -2.50 9.76 -10.54
CA LEU A 109 -2.42 10.08 -9.12
C LEU A 109 -0.98 10.31 -8.66
N SER A 110 -0.01 9.56 -9.20
CA SER A 110 1.41 9.76 -8.90
C SER A 110 1.88 11.16 -9.32
N VAL A 111 1.55 11.57 -10.56
CA VAL A 111 1.88 12.91 -11.08
C VAL A 111 1.15 14.00 -10.29
N LEU A 112 -0.14 13.81 -9.99
CA LEU A 112 -0.93 14.72 -9.16
C LEU A 112 -0.33 14.90 -7.78
N GLY A 113 0.13 13.82 -7.13
CA GLY A 113 0.75 13.85 -5.81
C GLY A 113 2.00 14.72 -5.78
N VAL A 114 2.88 14.57 -6.77
CA VAL A 114 4.09 15.41 -6.93
C VAL A 114 3.74 16.86 -7.21
N ALA A 115 2.76 17.13 -8.08
CA ALA A 115 2.30 18.49 -8.35
C ALA A 115 1.71 19.14 -7.08
N LEU A 116 0.87 18.45 -6.33
CA LEU A 116 0.26 18.96 -5.09
C LEU A 116 1.29 19.26 -4.00
N VAL A 117 2.30 18.42 -3.83
CA VAL A 117 3.36 18.70 -2.84
C VAL A 117 4.15 19.94 -3.23
N MET A 118 4.49 20.12 -4.52
CA MET A 118 5.17 21.32 -4.99
C MET A 118 4.32 22.58 -4.80
N LEU A 119 3.03 22.55 -5.12
CA LEU A 119 2.10 23.66 -4.92
C LEU A 119 1.91 23.97 -3.43
N GLY A 120 1.81 22.95 -2.57
CA GLY A 120 1.75 23.10 -1.11
C GLY A 120 2.99 23.80 -0.56
N THR A 121 4.17 23.41 -1.03
CA THR A 121 5.44 24.00 -0.60
C THR A 121 5.62 25.42 -1.14
N ALA A 122 5.25 25.69 -2.39
CA ALA A 122 5.21 27.05 -2.92
C ALA A 122 4.32 27.96 -2.06
N ARG A 123 3.16 27.47 -1.66
CA ARG A 123 2.24 28.17 -0.76
C ARG A 123 2.85 28.42 0.63
N LEU A 124 3.62 27.47 1.17
CA LEU A 124 4.36 27.64 2.43
C LEU A 124 5.30 28.86 2.37
N TYR A 125 5.94 29.08 1.22
CA TYR A 125 6.86 30.19 1.00
C TYR A 125 6.16 31.51 0.62
N ALA A 126 4.91 31.49 0.18
CA ALA A 126 4.19 32.64 -0.34
C ALA A 126 4.29 33.92 0.51
N PRO A 127 4.13 33.86 1.86
CA PRO A 127 4.22 35.07 2.69
C PRO A 127 5.61 35.75 2.65
N SER A 128 6.67 34.98 2.41
CA SER A 128 8.05 35.49 2.33
C SER A 128 8.44 36.00 0.95
N LEU A 129 7.65 35.68 -0.07
CA LEU A 129 7.89 36.02 -1.48
C LEU A 129 7.10 37.24 -1.94
N THR A 130 6.14 37.73 -1.14
CA THR A 130 5.31 38.90 -1.48
C THR A 130 6.18 40.13 -1.70
N GLY A 131 6.11 40.71 -2.88
CA GLY A 131 6.88 41.91 -3.27
C GLY A 131 8.37 41.66 -3.46
N ARG A 132 8.80 40.40 -3.62
CA ARG A 132 10.19 40.02 -3.89
C ARG A 132 10.30 39.28 -5.23
N ARG A 133 11.37 39.55 -5.97
CA ARG A 133 11.72 38.77 -7.15
C ARG A 133 12.42 37.49 -6.73
N ALA A 134 11.87 36.36 -7.13
CA ALA A 134 12.46 35.06 -6.85
C ALA A 134 12.07 34.06 -7.96
N LEU A 135 12.82 32.96 -8.04
CA LEU A 135 12.45 31.79 -8.83
C LEU A 135 12.13 30.65 -7.85
N LEU A 136 11.05 29.92 -8.08
CA LEU A 136 10.76 28.68 -7.38
C LEU A 136 11.30 27.52 -8.21
N LEU A 137 12.38 26.91 -7.71
CA LEU A 137 13.09 25.82 -8.35
C LEU A 137 12.70 24.48 -7.71
N PRO A 138 12.52 23.38 -8.47
CA PRO A 138 12.27 22.08 -7.93
C PRO A 138 13.55 21.56 -7.24
N ALA A 139 13.42 21.00 -6.02
CA ALA A 139 14.55 20.43 -5.30
C ALA A 139 14.18 19.04 -4.74
N GLY A 140 13.46 18.97 -3.63
CA GLY A 140 13.00 17.70 -3.07
C GLY A 140 12.14 16.90 -4.08
N ALA A 141 11.34 17.58 -4.91
CA ALA A 141 10.59 16.91 -5.97
C ALA A 141 11.50 16.24 -7.02
N LEU A 142 12.62 16.88 -7.41
CA LEU A 142 13.62 16.26 -8.28
C LEU A 142 14.26 15.04 -7.63
N VAL A 143 14.60 15.13 -6.35
CA VAL A 143 15.16 14.00 -5.60
C VAL A 143 14.19 12.82 -5.61
N TYR A 144 12.92 13.06 -5.35
CA TYR A 144 11.91 11.99 -5.32
C TYR A 144 11.78 11.26 -6.67
N ILE A 145 11.58 12.03 -7.77
CA ILE A 145 11.36 11.43 -9.09
C ILE A 145 12.62 10.81 -9.71
N ALA A 146 13.81 11.18 -9.21
CA ALA A 146 15.07 10.64 -9.69
C ALA A 146 15.30 9.19 -9.21
N VAL A 147 14.76 8.81 -8.05
CA VAL A 147 14.92 7.47 -7.49
C VAL A 147 14.17 6.44 -8.34
N PRO A 148 14.84 5.43 -8.93
CA PRO A 148 14.19 4.44 -9.80
C PRO A 148 12.93 3.78 -9.22
N PRO A 149 12.89 3.30 -7.96
CA PRO A 149 11.67 2.75 -7.37
C PRO A 149 10.47 3.71 -7.40
N ALA A 150 10.66 5.03 -7.27
CA ALA A 150 9.54 5.98 -7.35
C ALA A 150 8.83 5.92 -8.72
N ARG A 151 9.59 5.71 -9.80
CA ARG A 151 9.06 5.57 -11.17
C ARG A 151 8.49 4.18 -11.43
N ASP A 152 9.09 3.13 -10.85
CA ASP A 152 8.60 1.76 -10.96
C ASP A 152 7.21 1.63 -10.32
N PHE A 153 7.08 2.09 -9.07
CA PHE A 153 5.83 1.97 -8.34
C PHE A 153 4.76 3.00 -8.74
N ALA A 154 5.08 3.98 -9.59
CA ALA A 154 4.10 4.89 -10.16
C ALA A 154 3.12 4.21 -11.15
N THR A 155 3.45 3.01 -11.64
CA THR A 155 2.63 2.26 -12.62
C THR A 155 2.33 0.82 -12.20
N SER A 156 2.83 0.38 -11.05
CA SER A 156 2.81 -1.03 -10.60
C SER A 156 1.42 -1.66 -10.38
N GLY A 157 0.33 -0.92 -10.55
CA GLY A 157 -1.02 -1.38 -10.21
C GLY A 157 -1.35 -1.32 -8.72
N LEU A 158 -0.34 -1.05 -7.88
CA LEU A 158 -0.49 -0.86 -6.44
C LEU A 158 -0.93 0.57 -6.11
N GLU A 159 -1.33 0.80 -4.87
CA GLU A 159 -1.86 2.07 -4.36
C GLU A 159 -0.82 3.18 -4.16
N ASN A 160 0.44 3.01 -4.59
CA ASN A 160 1.51 3.99 -4.40
C ASN A 160 1.15 5.38 -4.97
N GLY A 161 0.54 5.44 -6.15
CA GLY A 161 0.06 6.70 -6.73
C GLY A 161 -1.01 7.38 -5.87
N LEU A 162 -1.95 6.61 -5.32
CA LEU A 162 -2.96 7.12 -4.39
C LEU A 162 -2.33 7.67 -3.11
N VAL A 163 -1.33 6.98 -2.56
CA VAL A 163 -0.60 7.44 -1.36
C VAL A 163 0.07 8.78 -1.62
N LEU A 164 0.73 8.96 -2.78
CA LEU A 164 1.35 10.22 -3.17
C LEU A 164 0.32 11.35 -3.31
N ALA A 165 -0.79 11.09 -4.01
CA ALA A 165 -1.86 12.07 -4.19
C ALA A 165 -2.46 12.47 -2.84
N TYR A 166 -2.71 11.50 -1.95
CA TYR A 166 -3.22 11.71 -0.61
C TYR A 166 -2.27 12.57 0.24
N LEU A 167 -0.98 12.23 0.29
CA LEU A 167 0.02 12.97 1.05
C LEU A 167 0.24 14.38 0.50
N GLY A 168 0.28 14.54 -0.82
CA GLY A 168 0.38 15.83 -1.47
C GLY A 168 -0.83 16.73 -1.16
N LEU A 169 -2.04 16.17 -1.21
CA LEU A 169 -3.27 16.87 -0.84
C LEU A 169 -3.28 17.26 0.63
N LEU A 170 -2.99 16.32 1.53
CA LEU A 170 -2.94 16.58 2.97
C LEU A 170 -1.90 17.65 3.31
N TRP A 171 -0.70 17.58 2.73
CA TRP A 171 0.32 18.60 2.87
C TRP A 171 -0.18 19.98 2.44
N TRP A 172 -0.71 20.08 1.24
CA TRP A 172 -1.26 21.33 0.72
C TRP A 172 -2.37 21.91 1.63
N MET A 173 -3.28 21.06 2.09
CA MET A 173 -4.36 21.46 2.98
C MET A 173 -3.82 21.88 4.37
N MET A 174 -2.88 21.16 4.95
CA MET A 174 -2.27 21.52 6.24
C MET A 174 -1.50 22.84 6.16
N VAL A 175 -0.80 23.10 5.07
CA VAL A 175 -0.19 24.42 4.82
C VAL A 175 -1.25 25.52 4.75
N CYS A 176 -2.35 25.28 4.02
CA CYS A 176 -3.47 26.21 3.97
C CYS A 176 -4.07 26.48 5.37
N TRP A 177 -4.27 25.40 6.14
CA TRP A 177 -4.79 25.45 7.50
C TRP A 177 -3.87 26.25 8.43
N SER A 178 -2.56 26.11 8.35
CA SER A 178 -1.60 26.87 9.15
C SER A 178 -1.63 28.38 8.88
N GLN A 179 -2.14 28.77 7.71
CA GLN A 179 -2.22 30.18 7.29
C GLN A 179 -3.62 30.79 7.53
N SER A 180 -4.62 29.99 7.92
CA SER A 180 -6.01 30.44 8.08
C SER A 180 -6.25 31.29 9.31
N LEU A 181 -5.46 31.13 10.39
CA LEU A 181 -5.53 31.99 11.60
C LEU A 181 -5.36 33.49 11.30
N ARG A 182 -4.81 33.84 10.14
CA ARG A 182 -4.59 35.22 9.73
C ARG A 182 -5.80 35.86 9.01
N ARG A 183 -6.87 35.10 8.82
CA ARG A 183 -8.05 35.52 8.06
C ARG A 183 -9.27 35.60 8.94
N THR A 184 -9.67 36.80 9.26
CA THR A 184 -10.85 37.13 10.04
C THR A 184 -12.14 37.21 9.18
N GLU A 185 -12.08 36.92 7.88
CA GLU A 185 -13.11 37.39 6.94
C GLU A 185 -14.34 36.51 6.77
N ASN A 186 -14.39 35.26 7.22
CA ASN A 186 -15.67 34.51 7.28
C ASN A 186 -15.56 33.22 8.13
N PRO A 187 -16.19 33.18 9.30
CA PRO A 187 -16.17 32.02 10.20
C PRO A 187 -16.74 30.73 9.57
N SER A 188 -17.76 30.85 8.71
CA SER A 188 -18.41 29.70 8.06
C SER A 188 -17.51 28.99 7.03
N THR A 189 -16.74 29.73 6.25
CA THR A 189 -15.83 29.16 5.24
C THR A 189 -14.67 28.41 5.91
N SER A 190 -14.18 28.91 7.04
CA SER A 190 -13.16 28.23 7.84
C SER A 190 -13.66 26.90 8.40
N GLN A 191 -14.91 26.82 8.86
CA GLN A 191 -15.50 25.58 9.39
C GLN A 191 -15.63 24.48 8.33
N VAL A 192 -16.11 24.84 7.14
CA VAL A 192 -16.23 23.88 6.02
C VAL A 192 -14.85 23.33 5.65
N PHE A 193 -13.83 24.20 5.56
CA PHE A 193 -12.48 23.75 5.25
C PHE A 193 -11.92 22.81 6.32
N ASP A 194 -12.06 23.15 7.60
CA ASP A 194 -11.61 22.31 8.71
C ASP A 194 -12.33 20.95 8.70
N THR A 195 -13.63 20.94 8.39
CA THR A 195 -14.39 19.68 8.27
C THR A 195 -13.88 18.81 7.11
N VAL A 196 -13.65 19.40 5.95
CA VAL A 196 -13.09 18.66 4.79
C VAL A 196 -11.67 18.15 5.09
N LEU A 197 -10.84 18.97 5.74
CA LEU A 197 -9.50 18.53 6.15
C LEU A 197 -9.58 17.38 7.15
N ALA A 198 -10.53 17.41 8.11
CA ALA A 198 -10.73 16.30 9.03
C ALA A 198 -11.14 15.00 8.31
N VAL A 199 -12.06 15.08 7.33
CA VAL A 199 -12.41 13.93 6.48
C VAL A 199 -11.20 13.40 5.75
N VAL A 200 -10.42 14.26 5.09
CA VAL A 200 -9.21 13.85 4.36
C VAL A 200 -8.20 13.21 5.30
N ALA A 201 -7.95 13.79 6.47
CA ALA A 201 -7.05 13.22 7.46
C ALA A 201 -7.53 11.84 7.97
N GLY A 202 -8.85 11.70 8.21
CA GLY A 202 -9.45 10.42 8.63
C GLY A 202 -9.36 9.31 7.58
N LEU A 203 -9.44 9.65 6.29
CA LEU A 203 -9.33 8.67 5.20
C LEU A 203 -7.97 7.95 5.16
N SER A 204 -6.97 8.42 5.88
CA SER A 204 -5.61 7.85 5.90
C SER A 204 -5.60 6.33 6.06
N VAL A 205 -6.33 5.79 7.03
CA VAL A 205 -6.38 4.35 7.33
C VAL A 205 -7.02 3.51 6.23
N LEU A 206 -7.88 4.11 5.41
CA LEU A 206 -8.53 3.46 4.27
C LEU A 206 -7.69 3.57 3.00
N VAL A 207 -6.77 4.54 2.94
CA VAL A 207 -5.73 4.62 1.91
C VAL A 207 -4.66 3.57 2.18
N ARG A 208 -4.10 3.56 3.40
CA ARG A 208 -3.26 2.46 3.93
C ARG A 208 -3.26 2.51 5.47
N PRO A 209 -3.32 1.36 6.16
CA PRO A 209 -3.41 1.32 7.62
C PRO A 209 -2.30 2.11 8.34
N GLU A 210 -1.05 2.03 7.88
CA GLU A 210 0.07 2.72 8.48
C GLU A 210 0.02 4.25 8.32
N LEU A 211 -0.73 4.78 7.36
CA LEU A 211 -0.95 6.23 7.23
C LEU A 211 -1.79 6.81 8.37
N ALA A 212 -2.34 5.96 9.26
CA ALA A 212 -2.89 6.40 10.54
C ALA A 212 -1.92 7.28 11.33
N LEU A 213 -0.61 7.01 11.22
CA LEU A 213 0.45 7.82 11.84
C LEU A 213 0.48 9.25 11.28
N VAL A 214 0.11 9.45 10.02
CA VAL A 214 0.08 10.77 9.37
C VAL A 214 -1.25 11.45 9.59
N GLY A 215 -2.36 10.80 9.19
CA GLY A 215 -3.70 11.36 9.32
C GLY A 215 -4.12 11.57 10.78
N GLY A 216 -3.77 10.62 11.66
CA GLY A 216 -4.00 10.73 13.11
C GLY A 216 -3.28 11.91 13.72
N LEU A 217 -2.01 12.14 13.37
CA LEU A 217 -1.25 13.30 13.85
C LEU A 217 -1.87 14.62 13.35
N ALA A 218 -2.33 14.67 12.09
CA ALA A 218 -3.07 15.83 11.56
C ALA A 218 -4.36 16.10 12.36
N LEU A 219 -5.16 15.06 12.64
CA LEU A 219 -6.37 15.17 13.46
C LEU A 219 -6.07 15.66 14.88
N VAL A 220 -5.02 15.14 15.51
CA VAL A 220 -4.56 15.60 16.85
C VAL A 220 -4.20 17.09 16.81
N MET A 221 -3.45 17.54 15.81
CA MET A 221 -3.12 18.96 15.66
C MET A 221 -4.38 19.82 15.52
N MET A 222 -5.34 19.37 14.70
CA MET A 222 -6.62 20.09 14.52
C MET A 222 -7.43 20.12 15.82
N LEU A 223 -7.51 19.03 16.58
CA LEU A 223 -8.24 18.95 17.85
C LEU A 223 -7.62 19.87 18.93
N VAL A 224 -6.29 19.92 18.99
CA VAL A 224 -5.57 20.82 19.91
C VAL A 224 -5.82 22.28 19.56
N ALA A 225 -5.84 22.62 18.26
CA ALA A 225 -6.08 23.98 17.78
C ALA A 225 -7.56 24.42 17.86
N ALA A 226 -8.50 23.47 17.84
CA ALA A 226 -9.92 23.77 17.74
C ALA A 226 -10.46 24.45 19.02
N PRO A 227 -11.14 25.62 18.89
CA PRO A 227 -11.77 26.28 20.01
C PRO A 227 -13.08 25.59 20.36
N GLY A 228 -13.22 25.19 21.61
CA GLY A 228 -14.46 24.67 22.18
C GLY A 228 -14.81 23.24 21.73
N TRP A 229 -15.68 22.60 22.52
CA TRP A 229 -16.03 21.18 22.37
C TRP A 229 -16.80 20.88 21.08
N ARG A 230 -17.67 21.79 20.61
CA ARG A 230 -18.49 21.59 19.40
C ARG A 230 -17.63 21.42 18.15
N ARG A 231 -16.61 22.25 17.98
CA ARG A 231 -15.66 22.11 16.85
C ARG A 231 -14.84 20.83 16.94
N ARG A 232 -14.40 20.46 18.15
CA ARG A 232 -13.71 19.18 18.38
C ARG A 232 -14.62 17.99 18.03
N ALA A 233 -15.88 18.02 18.43
CA ALA A 233 -16.85 16.98 18.08
C ALA A 233 -17.04 16.87 16.55
N VAL A 234 -17.14 17.99 15.82
CA VAL A 234 -17.22 17.98 14.35
C VAL A 234 -15.98 17.35 13.74
N ILE A 235 -14.76 17.68 14.21
CA ILE A 235 -13.52 17.10 13.72
C ILE A 235 -13.48 15.57 13.97
N VAL A 236 -13.85 15.13 15.17
CA VAL A 236 -13.89 13.69 15.53
C VAL A 236 -14.89 12.95 14.65
N VAL A 237 -16.10 13.48 14.49
CA VAL A 237 -17.14 12.85 13.67
C VAL A 237 -16.72 12.84 12.19
N ALA A 238 -16.27 13.98 11.66
CA ALA A 238 -15.88 14.08 10.26
C ALA A 238 -14.68 13.17 9.94
N GLY A 239 -13.67 13.15 10.80
CA GLY A 239 -12.48 12.30 10.60
C GLY A 239 -12.72 10.82 10.89
N GLY A 240 -13.64 10.50 11.82
CA GLY A 240 -13.92 9.13 12.24
C GLY A 240 -15.02 8.40 11.46
N LEU A 241 -15.96 9.11 10.85
CA LEU A 241 -17.18 8.51 10.29
C LEU A 241 -16.88 7.40 9.27
N LEU A 242 -16.10 7.69 8.25
CA LEU A 242 -15.80 6.72 7.19
C LEU A 242 -14.89 5.58 7.69
N PRO A 243 -13.79 5.85 8.42
CA PRO A 243 -12.98 4.78 9.00
C PRO A 243 -13.76 3.84 9.92
N VAL A 244 -14.58 4.39 10.82
CA VAL A 244 -15.38 3.60 11.76
C VAL A 244 -16.45 2.79 11.03
N ALA A 245 -17.16 3.40 10.07
CA ALA A 245 -18.16 2.70 9.27
C ALA A 245 -17.55 1.52 8.50
N TYR A 246 -16.38 1.73 7.88
CA TYR A 246 -15.69 0.63 7.18
C TYR A 246 -15.14 -0.41 8.16
N GLN A 247 -14.67 -0.02 9.33
CA GLN A 247 -14.21 -0.96 10.36
C GLN A 247 -15.35 -1.86 10.85
N ILE A 248 -16.55 -1.31 11.05
CA ILE A 248 -17.76 -2.09 11.38
C ILE A 248 -18.08 -3.05 10.22
N PHE A 249 -18.03 -2.57 8.99
CA PHE A 249 -18.23 -3.41 7.81
C PHE A 249 -17.20 -4.54 7.75
N ARG A 250 -15.90 -4.25 7.92
CA ARG A 250 -14.82 -5.25 7.91
C ARG A 250 -15.06 -6.33 8.96
N MET A 251 -15.33 -5.94 10.20
CA MET A 251 -15.57 -6.88 11.28
C MET A 251 -16.81 -7.76 11.04
N GLY A 252 -17.90 -7.18 10.55
CA GLY A 252 -19.12 -7.92 10.27
C GLY A 252 -19.05 -8.78 9.00
N TYR A 253 -18.40 -8.29 7.96
CA TYR A 253 -18.35 -8.97 6.66
C TYR A 253 -17.23 -10.02 6.59
N TYR A 254 -15.99 -9.64 6.97
CA TYR A 254 -14.83 -10.55 6.92
C TYR A 254 -14.54 -11.25 8.26
N GLY A 255 -15.12 -10.79 9.37
CA GLY A 255 -14.84 -11.33 10.70
C GLY A 255 -13.47 -10.95 11.27
N LEU A 256 -12.81 -9.90 10.75
CA LEU A 256 -11.45 -9.53 11.12
C LEU A 256 -11.34 -8.07 11.58
N LEU A 257 -10.41 -7.79 12.52
CA LEU A 257 -10.05 -6.42 12.93
C LEU A 257 -9.16 -5.72 11.89
N PHE A 258 -8.29 -6.47 11.24
CA PHE A 258 -7.33 -5.96 10.25
C PHE A 258 -7.57 -6.62 8.91
N PRO A 259 -7.09 -6.03 7.79
CA PRO A 259 -7.14 -6.69 6.49
C PRO A 259 -6.50 -8.09 6.55
N GLY A 260 -7.01 -9.04 5.77
CA GLY A 260 -6.45 -10.40 5.68
C GLY A 260 -4.96 -10.41 5.36
N THR A 261 -4.49 -9.47 4.54
CA THR A 261 -3.07 -9.27 4.22
C THR A 261 -2.21 -8.94 5.45
N ALA A 262 -2.75 -8.22 6.44
CA ALA A 262 -2.03 -7.93 7.68
C ALA A 262 -1.94 -9.17 8.60
N LEU A 263 -2.97 -10.02 8.56
CA LEU A 263 -2.97 -11.32 9.26
C LEU A 263 -1.98 -12.28 8.60
N ALA A 264 -1.99 -12.38 7.26
CA ALA A 264 -1.08 -13.21 6.50
C ALA A 264 0.40 -12.85 6.71
N LYS A 265 0.72 -11.55 6.76
CA LYS A 265 2.09 -11.04 6.98
C LYS A 265 2.48 -10.96 8.45
N ASP A 266 1.61 -11.36 9.37
CA ASP A 266 1.76 -11.31 10.83
C ASP A 266 2.52 -10.07 11.35
N ALA A 267 1.89 -8.90 11.16
CA ALA A 267 2.48 -7.59 11.47
C ALA A 267 2.68 -7.32 12.99
N SER A 268 2.53 -8.34 13.84
CA SER A 268 2.59 -8.20 15.30
C SER A 268 4.02 -8.17 15.88
N GLY A 269 5.01 -8.70 15.15
CA GLY A 269 6.39 -8.80 15.59
C GLY A 269 7.26 -7.57 15.27
N SER A 270 8.56 -7.69 15.55
CA SER A 270 9.59 -6.73 15.12
C SER A 270 10.76 -7.45 14.46
N LYS A 271 11.26 -6.90 13.36
CA LYS A 271 12.43 -7.40 12.60
C LYS A 271 13.41 -6.26 12.35
N TRP A 272 13.95 -5.67 13.42
CA TRP A 272 14.82 -4.50 13.32
C TRP A 272 16.03 -4.71 12.43
N GLU A 273 16.72 -5.85 12.58
CA GLU A 273 17.90 -6.18 11.79
C GLU A 273 17.58 -6.18 10.29
N GLN A 274 16.55 -6.93 9.90
CA GLN A 274 16.07 -6.96 8.52
C GLN A 274 15.64 -5.58 8.03
N GLY A 275 15.03 -4.76 8.89
CA GLY A 275 14.65 -3.39 8.56
C GLY A 275 15.83 -2.48 8.26
N PHE A 276 16.94 -2.61 8.99
CA PHE A 276 18.18 -1.89 8.69
C PHE A 276 18.85 -2.40 7.40
N VAL A 277 18.80 -3.71 7.13
CA VAL A 277 19.21 -4.29 5.84
C VAL A 277 18.40 -3.69 4.69
N TYR A 278 17.07 -3.57 4.86
CA TYR A 278 16.19 -2.96 3.87
C TYR A 278 16.48 -1.47 3.65
N LEU A 279 16.73 -0.72 4.73
CA LEU A 279 17.12 0.68 4.65
C LEU A 279 18.45 0.85 3.90
N ALA A 280 19.44 0.01 4.20
CA ALA A 280 20.73 0.01 3.51
C ALA A 280 20.57 -0.36 2.02
N ASN A 281 19.77 -1.38 1.71
CA ASN A 281 19.45 -1.80 0.34
C ASN A 281 18.81 -0.66 -0.47
N PHE A 282 17.96 0.17 0.14
CA PHE A 282 17.38 1.33 -0.53
C PHE A 282 18.32 2.54 -0.61
N ASN A 283 19.14 2.78 0.42
CA ASN A 283 20.00 3.96 0.45
C ASN A 283 21.25 3.82 -0.44
N GLN A 284 21.93 2.67 -0.39
CA GLN A 284 23.24 2.48 -0.99
C GLN A 284 23.30 2.68 -2.51
N PRO A 285 22.38 2.12 -3.32
CA PRO A 285 22.44 2.25 -4.78
C PRO A 285 22.29 3.69 -5.27
N TYR A 286 21.67 4.54 -4.47
CA TYR A 286 21.33 5.92 -4.84
C TYR A 286 22.07 6.96 -4.00
N LEU A 287 22.85 6.55 -3.00
CA LEU A 287 23.56 7.44 -2.06
C LEU A 287 22.61 8.54 -1.51
N LEU A 288 21.44 8.14 -0.97
CA LEU A 288 20.37 9.07 -0.57
C LEU A 288 20.80 10.05 0.52
N TRP A 289 21.87 9.77 1.26
CA TRP A 289 22.46 10.71 2.19
C TRP A 289 23.02 11.98 1.51
N ALA A 290 23.49 11.86 0.24
CA ALA A 290 24.09 12.99 -0.48
C ALA A 290 23.04 14.08 -0.80
N PRO A 291 21.89 13.81 -1.46
CA PRO A 291 20.85 14.81 -1.64
C PRO A 291 20.25 15.29 -0.31
N ALA A 292 20.22 14.47 0.74
CA ALA A 292 19.75 14.89 2.06
C ALA A 292 20.64 16.03 2.61
N VAL A 293 21.96 15.90 2.56
CA VAL A 293 22.91 16.96 2.96
C VAL A 293 22.73 18.22 2.11
N LEU A 294 22.62 18.08 0.78
CA LEU A 294 22.42 19.21 -0.13
C LEU A 294 21.10 19.94 0.17
N LEU A 295 20.02 19.21 0.40
CA LEU A 295 18.70 19.79 0.71
C LEU A 295 18.68 20.46 2.09
N ILE A 296 19.38 19.92 3.09
CA ILE A 296 19.57 20.58 4.39
C ILE A 296 20.34 21.90 4.19
N GLY A 297 21.40 21.89 3.39
CA GLY A 297 22.16 23.10 3.04
C GLY A 297 21.25 24.15 2.38
N LEU A 298 20.42 23.75 1.41
CA LEU A 298 19.45 24.63 0.77
C LEU A 298 18.41 25.17 1.76
N ALA A 299 17.88 24.33 2.66
CA ALA A 299 16.93 24.75 3.67
C ALA A 299 17.54 25.78 4.63
N VAL A 300 18.79 25.56 5.06
CA VAL A 300 19.54 26.50 5.91
C VAL A 300 19.74 27.84 5.17
N MET A 301 20.13 27.82 3.90
CA MET A 301 20.26 29.04 3.08
C MET A 301 18.93 29.81 3.04
N VAL A 302 17.83 29.13 2.79
CA VAL A 302 16.49 29.75 2.79
C VAL A 302 16.11 30.33 4.16
N MET A 303 16.51 29.65 5.27
CA MET A 303 16.24 30.14 6.62
C MET A 303 17.09 31.40 6.97
N LEU A 304 18.34 31.40 6.61
CA LEU A 304 19.25 32.55 6.86
C LEU A 304 18.78 33.82 6.17
N LEU A 305 18.22 33.70 4.96
CA LEU A 305 17.70 34.85 4.22
C LEU A 305 16.38 35.43 4.73
N ARG A 306 15.57 34.60 5.39
CA ARG A 306 14.26 35.07 5.88
C ARG A 306 14.40 36.19 6.92
N GLY A 307 15.56 36.39 7.49
CA GLY A 307 15.72 37.22 8.68
C GLY A 307 14.89 36.64 9.84
N ARG A 308 14.69 37.39 10.92
CA ARG A 308 13.69 36.98 11.93
C ARG A 308 12.34 36.82 11.24
N PRO A 309 11.78 35.60 11.22
CA PRO A 309 10.56 35.34 10.44
C PRO A 309 9.45 36.29 10.91
N SER A 310 8.87 37.04 9.99
CA SER A 310 7.79 38.00 10.29
C SER A 310 6.53 37.37 10.92
N TRP A 311 6.47 36.02 10.97
CA TRP A 311 5.40 35.28 11.62
C TRP A 311 5.62 35.13 13.15
N VAL A 312 6.85 35.31 13.68
CA VAL A 312 7.11 35.34 15.12
C VAL A 312 6.52 36.60 15.79
N ASN A 313 6.42 37.70 15.04
CA ASN A 313 6.01 39.01 15.54
C ASN A 313 4.56 39.43 15.20
N ARG A 314 3.72 38.57 14.58
CA ARG A 314 2.34 38.94 14.31
C ARG A 314 1.42 38.32 15.35
N SER A 315 0.87 39.22 16.17
CA SER A 315 -0.18 38.91 17.15
C SER A 315 -1.28 38.06 16.52
N ALA A 316 -1.50 36.88 17.07
CA ALA A 316 -2.67 36.08 16.72
C ALA A 316 -3.93 36.83 17.19
N PRO A 317 -5.11 36.53 16.59
CA PRO A 317 -6.35 37.18 17.00
C PRO A 317 -6.56 37.10 18.52
N PRO A 318 -7.10 38.15 19.16
CA PRO A 318 -7.46 38.11 20.57
C PRO A 318 -8.39 36.91 20.83
N GLY A 319 -8.08 36.10 21.85
CA GLY A 319 -8.90 34.94 22.24
C GLY A 319 -8.40 33.58 21.73
N SER A 320 -7.40 33.47 20.82
CA SER A 320 -6.79 32.18 20.50
C SER A 320 -5.84 31.75 21.61
N GLY A 321 -6.04 30.55 22.19
CA GLY A 321 -5.16 29.97 23.20
C GLY A 321 -3.72 29.77 22.67
N TRP A 322 -2.72 29.80 23.55
CA TRP A 322 -1.31 29.63 23.18
C TRP A 322 -1.06 28.31 22.43
N LEU A 323 -1.74 27.23 22.82
CA LEU A 323 -1.65 25.92 22.15
C LEU A 323 -2.08 26.01 20.68
N ALA A 324 -3.21 26.65 20.38
CA ALA A 324 -3.66 26.83 19.00
C ALA A 324 -2.61 27.58 18.16
N ARG A 325 -1.99 28.62 18.73
CA ARG A 325 -0.93 29.38 18.07
C ARG A 325 0.32 28.56 17.81
N THR A 326 0.67 27.66 18.75
CA THR A 326 1.85 26.79 18.66
C THR A 326 1.67 25.69 17.62
N VAL A 327 0.47 25.15 17.49
CA VAL A 327 0.19 24.01 16.62
C VAL A 327 -0.25 24.47 15.23
N GLN A 328 -1.06 25.54 15.13
CA GLN A 328 -1.57 26.04 13.85
C GLN A 328 -0.68 27.13 13.26
N ASN A 329 0.57 26.80 12.98
CA ASN A 329 1.52 27.69 12.32
C ASN A 329 2.38 26.95 11.30
N PRO A 330 3.00 27.65 10.33
CA PRO A 330 3.80 27.01 9.27
C PRO A 330 4.95 26.12 9.77
N PRO A 331 5.77 26.49 10.79
CA PRO A 331 6.79 25.59 11.34
C PRO A 331 6.22 24.31 11.94
N ALA A 332 5.08 24.39 12.65
CA ALA A 332 4.47 23.19 13.22
C ALA A 332 4.01 22.23 12.12
N VAL A 333 3.49 22.75 11.00
CA VAL A 333 3.10 21.94 9.85
C VAL A 333 4.31 21.36 9.10
N VAL A 334 5.44 22.08 9.05
CA VAL A 334 6.70 21.51 8.56
C VAL A 334 7.17 20.39 9.49
N ALA A 335 7.18 20.63 10.80
CA ALA A 335 7.55 19.61 11.79
C ALA A 335 6.62 18.39 11.73
N PHE A 336 5.30 18.60 11.58
CA PHE A 336 4.32 17.54 11.35
C PHE A 336 4.73 16.63 10.19
N MET A 337 5.07 17.19 9.03
CA MET A 337 5.40 16.39 7.85
C MET A 337 6.73 15.64 8.01
N LEU A 338 7.74 16.26 8.63
CA LEU A 338 9.02 15.63 8.94
C LEU A 338 8.87 14.51 9.97
N VAL A 339 8.11 14.75 11.05
CA VAL A 339 7.81 13.74 12.08
C VAL A 339 6.99 12.58 11.47
N SER A 340 6.03 12.88 10.63
CA SER A 340 5.26 11.86 9.90
C SER A 340 6.17 10.97 9.06
N GLY A 341 7.10 11.55 8.31
CA GLY A 341 8.11 10.80 7.54
C GLY A 341 9.01 9.95 8.43
N ALA A 342 9.50 10.51 9.53
CA ALA A 342 10.34 9.78 10.49
C ALA A 342 9.60 8.61 11.16
N LEU A 343 8.34 8.81 11.58
CA LEU A 343 7.51 7.75 12.16
C LEU A 343 7.19 6.65 11.16
N GLN A 344 6.92 7.00 9.88
CA GLN A 344 6.72 6.03 8.82
C GLN A 344 7.99 5.22 8.54
N ALA A 345 9.16 5.86 8.49
CA ALA A 345 10.45 5.17 8.33
C ALA A 345 10.71 4.21 9.50
N LEU A 346 10.52 4.69 10.73
CA LEU A 346 10.70 3.89 11.95
C LEU A 346 9.74 2.68 11.98
N TYR A 347 8.48 2.89 11.60
CA TYR A 347 7.49 1.81 11.50
C TYR A 347 7.97 0.73 10.54
N TRP A 348 8.39 1.09 9.31
CA TRP A 348 8.82 0.13 8.32
C TRP A 348 10.14 -0.55 8.67
N ILE A 349 11.09 0.16 9.28
CA ILE A 349 12.33 -0.45 9.80
C ILE A 349 11.99 -1.48 10.89
N ARG A 350 11.09 -1.13 11.83
CA ARG A 350 10.63 -2.07 12.86
C ARG A 350 9.96 -3.32 12.27
N GLN A 351 9.18 -3.17 11.19
CA GLN A 351 8.50 -4.28 10.52
C GLN A 351 9.43 -5.16 9.67
N GLY A 352 10.70 -4.76 9.46
CA GLY A 352 11.65 -5.47 8.62
C GLY A 352 11.67 -5.00 7.16
N GLY A 353 10.99 -3.92 6.82
CA GLY A 353 10.88 -3.41 5.45
C GLY A 353 9.86 -4.16 4.61
N ASP A 354 10.24 -4.48 3.38
CA ASP A 354 9.43 -5.20 2.39
C ASP A 354 10.33 -6.10 1.55
N PHE A 355 9.77 -7.08 0.86
CA PHE A 355 10.51 -7.87 -0.13
C PHE A 355 10.72 -7.09 -1.44
N MET A 356 9.92 -6.09 -1.74
CA MET A 356 10.07 -5.21 -2.92
C MET A 356 11.05 -4.08 -2.63
N HIS A 357 12.11 -3.97 -3.43
CA HIS A 357 13.16 -2.95 -3.29
C HIS A 357 12.58 -1.52 -3.20
N GLY A 358 12.83 -0.86 -2.10
CA GLY A 358 12.51 0.56 -1.87
C GLY A 358 11.04 0.93 -1.68
N ARG A 359 10.06 0.06 -2.03
CA ARG A 359 8.63 0.38 -2.11
C ARG A 359 8.09 1.14 -0.90
N VAL A 360 8.24 0.56 0.28
CA VAL A 360 7.62 1.10 1.49
C VAL A 360 8.35 2.32 2.05
N LEU A 361 9.64 2.53 1.68
CA LEU A 361 10.40 3.72 2.06
C LEU A 361 10.16 4.92 1.14
N LEU A 362 9.44 4.76 0.02
CA LEU A 362 9.03 5.89 -0.81
C LEU A 362 8.08 6.85 -0.07
N THR A 363 7.18 6.33 0.76
CA THR A 363 6.24 7.13 1.57
C THR A 363 6.96 8.04 2.56
N PRO A 364 7.85 7.55 3.45
CA PRO A 364 8.63 8.42 4.33
C PRO A 364 9.54 9.38 3.56
N LEU A 365 10.17 8.94 2.47
CA LEU A 365 10.98 9.81 1.64
C LEU A 365 10.17 10.99 1.09
N PHE A 366 8.97 10.74 0.57
CA PHE A 366 8.07 11.78 0.08
C PHE A 366 7.70 12.79 1.16
N CYS A 367 7.37 12.32 2.38
CA CYS A 367 7.08 13.18 3.51
C CYS A 367 8.27 14.06 3.90
N LEU A 368 9.48 13.48 3.99
CA LEU A 368 10.69 14.21 4.35
C LEU A 368 11.08 15.26 3.31
N LEU A 369 10.81 15.00 2.03
CA LEU A 369 11.10 15.92 0.93
C LEU A 369 10.02 16.99 0.73
N ALA A 370 8.82 16.81 1.26
CA ALA A 370 7.70 17.71 1.05
C ALA A 370 8.00 19.19 1.43
N PRO A 371 8.62 19.51 2.57
CA PRO A 371 8.89 20.92 2.93
C PRO A 371 9.88 21.63 2.01
N VAL A 372 10.67 20.88 1.24
CA VAL A 372 11.68 21.36 0.29
C VAL A 372 11.40 20.89 -1.14
N ALA A 373 10.15 20.49 -1.44
CA ALA A 373 9.76 20.04 -2.79
C ALA A 373 10.12 21.10 -3.85
N VAL A 374 9.90 22.38 -3.53
CA VAL A 374 10.45 23.53 -4.27
C VAL A 374 11.20 24.44 -3.29
N ILE A 375 12.18 25.17 -3.81
CA ILE A 375 12.96 26.16 -3.04
C ILE A 375 12.92 27.52 -3.73
N PRO A 376 12.88 28.64 -2.97
CA PRO A 376 12.98 29.96 -3.53
C PRO A 376 14.46 30.37 -3.74
N LEU A 377 14.85 30.62 -4.98
CA LEU A 377 16.08 31.34 -5.32
C LEU A 377 15.77 32.84 -5.40
N MET A 378 16.21 33.58 -4.39
CA MET A 378 16.00 35.03 -4.34
C MET A 378 16.90 35.73 -5.34
N LEU A 379 16.33 36.56 -6.19
CA LEU A 379 17.10 37.39 -7.15
C LEU A 379 17.60 38.63 -6.44
N PRO A 380 18.88 39.05 -6.63
CA PRO A 380 19.43 40.24 -6.04
C PRO A 380 18.63 41.48 -6.42
N ASP A 381 18.23 42.27 -5.45
CA ASP A 381 17.62 43.59 -5.65
C ASP A 381 18.61 44.68 -5.23
N SER A 382 18.88 45.61 -6.14
CA SER A 382 19.88 46.66 -5.97
C SER A 382 19.63 47.62 -4.79
N SER A 383 18.37 47.63 -4.29
CA SER A 383 17.91 48.56 -3.24
C SER A 383 17.91 48.01 -1.81
N ARG A 384 18.02 46.68 -1.61
CA ARG A 384 17.73 46.05 -0.31
C ARG A 384 18.84 45.19 0.30
N MET A 385 19.93 44.92 -0.41
CA MET A 385 21.08 44.16 0.09
C MET A 385 22.39 44.84 -0.26
N ALA A 386 23.36 44.79 0.63
CA ALA A 386 24.73 45.05 0.23
C ALA A 386 25.07 44.16 -0.95
N ARG A 387 25.39 44.77 -2.11
CA ARG A 387 25.46 44.08 -3.44
C ARG A 387 26.23 42.75 -3.38
N GLY A 388 27.30 42.63 -2.57
CA GLY A 388 28.09 41.41 -2.45
C GLY A 388 27.37 40.23 -1.78
N ALA A 389 26.65 40.45 -0.67
CA ALA A 389 26.01 39.38 0.09
C ALA A 389 24.84 38.72 -0.68
N GLY A 390 24.07 39.52 -1.44
CA GLY A 390 22.97 38.98 -2.26
C GLY A 390 23.45 38.09 -3.41
N PHE A 391 24.57 38.48 -4.07
CA PHE A 391 25.16 37.67 -5.14
C PHE A 391 25.79 36.37 -4.60
N LEU A 392 26.51 36.45 -3.46
CA LEU A 392 27.07 35.26 -2.80
C LEU A 392 25.98 34.26 -2.42
N TYR A 393 24.86 34.74 -1.89
CA TYR A 393 23.75 33.90 -1.52
C TYR A 393 23.09 33.25 -2.78
N ALA A 394 22.76 34.04 -3.80
CA ALA A 394 22.15 33.49 -5.04
C ALA A 394 23.11 32.47 -5.68
N GLY A 395 24.41 32.78 -5.71
CA GLY A 395 25.44 31.87 -6.19
C GLY A 395 25.53 30.58 -5.40
N ALA A 396 25.59 30.63 -4.08
CA ALA A 396 25.64 29.44 -3.21
C ALA A 396 24.37 28.55 -3.36
N THR A 397 23.19 29.19 -3.38
CA THR A 397 21.93 28.49 -3.60
C THR A 397 21.88 27.82 -4.97
N SER A 398 22.36 28.50 -6.01
CA SER A 398 22.42 27.96 -7.38
C SER A 398 23.38 26.77 -7.45
N VAL A 399 24.56 26.84 -6.84
CA VAL A 399 25.54 25.75 -6.82
C VAL A 399 24.95 24.51 -6.11
N LEU A 400 24.35 24.69 -4.93
CA LEU A 400 23.72 23.59 -4.22
C LEU A 400 22.56 22.98 -5.02
N TRP A 401 21.75 23.80 -5.67
CA TRP A 401 20.65 23.31 -6.51
C TRP A 401 21.15 22.55 -7.76
N LEU A 402 22.19 23.05 -8.43
CA LEU A 402 22.84 22.35 -9.54
C LEU A 402 23.45 21.02 -9.08
N ALA A 403 24.01 20.95 -7.87
CA ALA A 403 24.48 19.70 -7.29
C ALA A 403 23.34 18.70 -7.06
N VAL A 404 22.16 19.16 -6.58
CA VAL A 404 20.95 18.31 -6.49
C VAL A 404 20.55 17.82 -7.89
N GLY A 405 20.55 18.68 -8.90
CA GLY A 405 20.27 18.31 -10.29
C GLY A 405 21.24 17.30 -10.85
N GLY A 406 22.54 17.48 -10.62
CA GLY A 406 23.59 16.53 -11.02
C GLY A 406 23.43 15.17 -10.34
N TRP A 407 23.16 15.15 -9.04
CA TRP A 407 22.84 13.91 -8.32
C TRP A 407 21.57 13.26 -8.89
N ALA A 408 20.51 14.04 -9.15
CA ALA A 408 19.25 13.51 -9.69
C ALA A 408 19.44 12.86 -11.06
N LEU A 409 20.23 13.46 -11.94
CA LEU A 409 20.59 12.87 -13.24
C LEU A 409 21.37 11.56 -13.08
N TRP A 410 22.33 11.53 -12.15
CA TRP A 410 23.09 10.33 -11.83
C TRP A 410 22.19 9.23 -11.26
N ALA A 411 21.40 9.52 -10.23
CA ALA A 411 20.53 8.56 -9.56
C ALA A 411 19.45 8.01 -10.51
N ALA A 412 18.92 8.85 -11.41
CA ALA A 412 17.94 8.44 -12.40
C ALA A 412 18.43 7.35 -13.35
N ASN A 413 19.75 7.26 -13.54
CA ASN A 413 20.41 6.27 -14.38
C ASN A 413 21.14 5.18 -13.56
N SER A 414 20.95 5.15 -12.23
CA SER A 414 21.53 4.11 -11.38
C SER A 414 21.04 2.72 -11.78
N PRO A 415 21.92 1.70 -11.78
CA PRO A 415 21.52 0.31 -11.99
C PRO A 415 20.71 -0.29 -10.84
N GLY A 416 20.45 0.46 -9.73
CA GLY A 416 19.74 -0.03 -8.55
C GLY A 416 20.47 -1.19 -7.89
N MET A 417 19.80 -2.34 -7.73
CA MET A 417 20.39 -3.56 -7.16
C MET A 417 21.41 -4.24 -8.07
N GLY A 418 21.69 -3.69 -9.26
CA GLY A 418 22.71 -4.22 -10.19
C GLY A 418 22.40 -5.64 -10.67
N ALA A 419 23.38 -6.57 -10.54
CA ALA A 419 23.24 -7.96 -10.96
C ALA A 419 22.21 -8.76 -10.14
N ASP A 420 21.93 -8.31 -8.92
CA ASP A 420 20.94 -8.97 -8.03
C ASP A 420 19.50 -8.56 -8.28
N ALA A 421 19.26 -7.62 -9.20
CA ALA A 421 17.93 -7.07 -9.43
C ALA A 421 16.91 -8.08 -9.97
N THR A 422 17.35 -9.13 -10.65
CA THR A 422 16.48 -10.11 -11.31
C THR A 422 16.31 -11.42 -10.54
N ARG A 423 16.80 -11.48 -9.30
CA ARG A 423 16.67 -12.65 -8.42
C ARG A 423 16.31 -12.24 -6.99
N VAL A 424 15.71 -13.16 -6.27
CA VAL A 424 15.53 -13.00 -4.83
C VAL A 424 16.90 -13.20 -4.18
N THR A 425 17.42 -12.17 -3.53
CA THR A 425 18.69 -12.22 -2.81
C THR A 425 18.55 -12.98 -1.48
N TYR A 426 19.68 -13.30 -0.84
CA TYR A 426 19.69 -13.89 0.51
C TYR A 426 19.01 -13.01 1.56
N THR A 427 18.92 -11.69 1.31
CA THR A 427 18.19 -10.75 2.18
C THR A 427 16.66 -10.82 1.99
N GLY A 428 16.18 -11.61 1.04
CA GLY A 428 14.77 -11.70 0.67
C GLY A 428 14.23 -10.53 -0.15
N ILE A 429 15.09 -9.55 -0.50
CA ILE A 429 14.70 -8.34 -1.25
C ILE A 429 14.94 -8.57 -2.75
N VAL A 430 14.04 -8.03 -3.58
CA VAL A 430 14.09 -8.14 -5.05
C VAL A 430 13.63 -6.84 -5.72
N ASP A 431 14.24 -6.46 -6.84
CA ASP A 431 13.67 -5.48 -7.77
C ASP A 431 12.58 -6.19 -8.60
N GLU A 432 11.36 -6.13 -8.09
CA GLU A 432 10.27 -6.95 -8.60
C GLU A 432 9.93 -6.65 -10.07
N ARG A 433 10.04 -5.39 -10.49
CA ARG A 433 9.83 -5.03 -11.89
C ARG A 433 10.84 -5.73 -12.80
N ARG A 434 12.12 -5.69 -12.46
CA ARG A 434 13.17 -6.36 -13.26
C ARG A 434 13.05 -7.87 -13.20
N PHE A 435 12.69 -8.41 -12.05
CA PHE A 435 12.42 -9.82 -11.86
C PHE A 435 11.34 -10.33 -12.82
N TYR A 436 10.17 -9.69 -12.85
CA TYR A 436 9.08 -10.11 -13.72
C TYR A 436 9.36 -9.81 -15.20
N ALA A 437 10.00 -8.69 -15.51
CA ALA A 437 10.42 -8.42 -16.90
C ALA A 437 11.34 -9.51 -17.45
N GLN A 438 12.28 -10.02 -16.64
CA GLN A 438 13.13 -11.13 -17.03
C GLN A 438 12.36 -12.46 -17.09
N ALA A 439 11.55 -12.75 -16.08
CA ALA A 439 10.86 -14.03 -15.97
C ALA A 439 9.79 -14.25 -17.04
N THR A 440 9.20 -13.17 -17.56
CA THR A 440 8.22 -13.19 -18.67
C THR A 440 8.84 -12.96 -20.04
N GLY A 441 10.10 -12.51 -20.10
CA GLY A 441 10.72 -12.06 -21.35
C GLY A 441 10.14 -10.75 -21.91
N ASN A 442 9.19 -10.12 -21.21
CA ASN A 442 8.56 -8.85 -21.60
C ASN A 442 9.11 -7.70 -20.74
N PRO A 443 9.76 -6.67 -21.33
CA PRO A 443 10.29 -5.54 -20.57
C PRO A 443 9.20 -4.71 -19.86
N HIS A 444 7.95 -4.85 -20.28
CA HIS A 444 6.79 -4.12 -19.79
C HIS A 444 5.56 -5.02 -19.61
N PRO A 445 5.55 -5.96 -18.65
CA PRO A 445 4.39 -6.81 -18.43
C PRO A 445 3.25 -5.98 -17.82
N LEU A 446 2.19 -5.72 -18.59
CA LEU A 446 1.06 -4.85 -18.25
C LEU A 446 -0.25 -5.60 -18.09
N THR A 447 -0.44 -6.68 -18.84
CA THR A 447 -1.69 -7.42 -18.85
C THR A 447 -1.51 -8.81 -18.24
N ALA A 448 -2.60 -9.40 -17.77
CA ALA A 448 -2.55 -10.79 -17.31
C ALA A 448 -1.97 -11.74 -18.37
N ALA A 449 -2.26 -11.48 -19.66
CA ALA A 449 -1.74 -12.27 -20.77
C ALA A 449 -0.20 -12.22 -20.90
N ASP A 450 0.43 -11.10 -20.53
CA ASP A 450 1.90 -10.98 -20.53
C ASP A 450 2.56 -11.93 -19.52
N TYR A 451 1.81 -12.33 -18.48
CA TYR A 451 2.28 -13.25 -17.44
C TYR A 451 2.03 -14.73 -17.78
N LEU A 452 1.42 -15.06 -18.92
CA LEU A 452 1.31 -16.46 -19.36
C LEU A 452 2.69 -17.07 -19.66
N ASP A 453 3.70 -16.26 -19.99
CA ASP A 453 5.07 -16.70 -20.21
C ASP A 453 5.88 -16.84 -18.90
N TYR A 454 5.30 -16.46 -17.76
CA TYR A 454 5.87 -16.78 -16.45
C TYR A 454 5.78 -18.30 -16.21
N PRO A 455 6.79 -18.92 -15.57
CA PRO A 455 6.80 -20.37 -15.33
C PRO A 455 5.49 -20.89 -14.76
N ARG A 456 4.98 -22.00 -15.29
CA ARG A 456 3.73 -22.71 -14.91
C ARG A 456 2.42 -22.06 -15.36
N MET A 457 2.40 -20.79 -15.82
CA MET A 457 1.12 -20.10 -16.09
C MET A 457 0.35 -20.67 -17.27
N ARG A 458 1.02 -21.00 -18.40
CA ARG A 458 0.33 -21.66 -19.53
C ARG A 458 -0.14 -23.06 -19.15
N ALA A 459 0.70 -23.78 -18.41
CA ALA A 459 0.40 -25.14 -18.00
C ALA A 459 -0.83 -25.23 -17.08
N VAL A 460 -1.11 -24.23 -16.20
CA VAL A 460 -2.30 -24.26 -15.33
C VAL A 460 -3.58 -24.09 -16.14
N VAL A 461 -3.58 -23.22 -17.15
CA VAL A 461 -4.75 -23.04 -18.02
C VAL A 461 -5.08 -24.34 -18.74
N THR A 462 -4.07 -24.99 -19.32
CA THR A 462 -4.22 -26.29 -19.97
C THR A 462 -4.66 -27.39 -18.99
N ALA A 463 -4.13 -27.40 -17.76
CA ALA A 463 -4.53 -28.37 -16.74
C ALA A 463 -6.01 -28.23 -16.34
N ILE A 464 -6.51 -27.01 -16.24
CA ILE A 464 -7.95 -26.73 -15.98
C ILE A 464 -8.80 -27.23 -17.14
N GLU A 465 -8.41 -26.96 -18.39
CA GLU A 465 -9.12 -27.43 -19.60
C GLU A 465 -9.16 -28.96 -19.69
N ASN A 466 -8.10 -29.63 -19.26
CA ASN A 466 -7.98 -31.09 -19.30
C ASN A 466 -8.68 -31.82 -18.14
N THR A 467 -9.21 -31.08 -17.16
CA THR A 467 -9.90 -31.62 -15.97
C THR A 467 -11.33 -31.07 -15.83
N PRO A 468 -12.24 -31.31 -16.82
CA PRO A 468 -13.57 -30.70 -16.85
C PRO A 468 -14.44 -31.05 -15.63
N ASP A 469 -14.18 -32.20 -15.01
CA ASP A 469 -14.91 -32.66 -13.82
C ASP A 469 -14.42 -31.98 -12.52
N GLY A 470 -13.35 -31.18 -12.63
CA GLY A 470 -12.76 -30.47 -11.52
C GLY A 470 -11.55 -31.19 -10.89
N ALA A 471 -10.69 -30.40 -10.26
CA ALA A 471 -9.48 -30.87 -9.59
C ALA A 471 -8.92 -29.86 -8.63
N LEU A 472 -8.07 -30.31 -7.69
CA LEU A 472 -7.05 -29.50 -7.06
C LEU A 472 -5.77 -29.59 -7.89
N LEU A 473 -5.27 -28.45 -8.32
CA LEU A 473 -4.03 -28.33 -9.07
C LEU A 473 -2.89 -27.85 -8.15
N LEU A 474 -1.83 -28.62 -8.10
CA LEU A 474 -0.63 -28.37 -7.29
C LEU A 474 0.59 -28.17 -8.21
N PRO A 475 1.55 -27.31 -7.84
CA PRO A 475 2.73 -27.07 -8.67
C PRO A 475 3.65 -28.31 -8.69
N ALA A 476 3.80 -28.95 -9.84
CA ALA A 476 4.70 -30.07 -10.03
C ALA A 476 6.18 -29.65 -10.05
N GLY A 477 7.12 -30.58 -9.97
CA GLY A 477 8.54 -30.34 -10.15
C GLY A 477 8.89 -29.79 -11.54
N ASN A 478 8.24 -30.26 -12.59
CA ASN A 478 8.34 -29.72 -13.94
C ASN A 478 7.44 -28.48 -14.09
N TYR A 479 7.94 -27.41 -14.72
CA TYR A 479 7.20 -26.16 -14.92
C TYR A 479 6.12 -26.21 -16.02
N ASP A 480 6.16 -27.24 -16.87
CA ASP A 480 5.21 -27.40 -17.96
C ASP A 480 3.97 -28.24 -17.59
N VAL A 481 3.92 -28.74 -16.35
CA VAL A 481 2.82 -29.58 -15.87
C VAL A 481 2.39 -29.18 -14.48
N TRP A 482 1.16 -29.58 -14.14
CA TRP A 482 0.59 -29.47 -12.78
C TRP A 482 0.22 -30.85 -12.29
N ASP A 483 0.46 -31.10 -11.02
CA ASP A 483 -0.03 -32.29 -10.36
C ASP A 483 -1.55 -32.15 -10.12
N VAL A 484 -2.29 -33.20 -10.44
CA VAL A 484 -3.76 -33.19 -10.44
C VAL A 484 -4.25 -34.13 -9.34
N VAL A 485 -5.03 -33.58 -8.40
CA VAL A 485 -5.82 -34.38 -7.47
C VAL A 485 -7.29 -34.25 -7.92
N PRO A 486 -7.90 -35.31 -8.51
CA PRO A 486 -9.24 -35.23 -9.07
C PRO A 486 -10.30 -34.86 -8.03
N ALA A 487 -11.30 -34.10 -8.42
CA ALA A 487 -12.46 -33.84 -7.59
C ALA A 487 -13.33 -35.09 -7.45
N ILE A 488 -13.97 -35.27 -6.29
CA ILE A 488 -15.04 -36.23 -6.09
C ILE A 488 -16.29 -35.68 -6.81
N PRO A 489 -16.89 -36.39 -7.76
CA PRO A 489 -18.10 -35.91 -8.42
C PRO A 489 -19.19 -35.55 -7.41
N PRO A 490 -19.80 -34.36 -7.49
CA PRO A 490 -20.88 -33.99 -6.59
C PRO A 490 -22.09 -34.93 -6.77
N PRO A 491 -22.81 -35.19 -5.66
CA PRO A 491 -24.09 -35.93 -5.78
C PRO A 491 -25.03 -35.24 -6.78
N PRO A 492 -25.89 -35.99 -7.49
CA PRO A 492 -26.79 -35.44 -8.51
C PRO A 492 -27.68 -34.30 -7.99
N ASP A 493 -28.02 -34.31 -6.70
CA ASP A 493 -28.92 -33.36 -6.04
C ASP A 493 -28.18 -32.27 -5.27
N ALA A 494 -26.83 -32.19 -5.37
CA ALA A 494 -26.07 -31.18 -4.67
C ALA A 494 -26.40 -29.76 -5.19
N PRO A 495 -26.61 -28.78 -4.29
CA PRO A 495 -26.70 -27.39 -4.72
C PRO A 495 -25.47 -27.04 -5.54
N ARG A 496 -25.65 -26.46 -6.71
CA ARG A 496 -24.53 -25.92 -7.49
C ARG A 496 -23.97 -24.74 -6.74
N ASP A 497 -22.95 -25.01 -5.93
CA ASP A 497 -22.20 -23.94 -5.29
C ASP A 497 -21.60 -23.02 -6.35
N ARG A 498 -21.51 -21.72 -6.03
CA ARG A 498 -20.89 -20.70 -6.90
C ARG A 498 -19.39 -20.92 -7.10
N ILE A 499 -18.78 -21.80 -6.30
CA ILE A 499 -17.38 -22.20 -6.43
C ILE A 499 -17.36 -23.30 -7.50
N GLY A 500 -16.58 -23.04 -8.57
CA GLY A 500 -16.36 -24.03 -9.61
C GLY A 500 -15.59 -25.25 -9.08
N PRO A 501 -15.51 -26.30 -9.88
CA PRO A 501 -14.91 -27.57 -9.47
C PRO A 501 -13.38 -27.51 -9.31
N HIS A 502 -12.72 -26.40 -9.69
CA HIS A 502 -11.27 -26.28 -9.65
C HIS A 502 -10.78 -25.47 -8.46
N THR A 503 -9.76 -25.97 -7.79
CA THR A 503 -8.94 -25.23 -6.85
C THR A 503 -7.49 -25.26 -7.34
N VAL A 504 -6.81 -24.10 -7.34
CA VAL A 504 -5.39 -23.99 -7.69
C VAL A 504 -4.63 -23.45 -6.49
N PHE A 505 -3.60 -24.17 -6.07
CA PHE A 505 -2.75 -23.82 -4.92
C PHE A 505 -1.41 -23.26 -5.44
N PHE A 506 -1.24 -21.94 -5.40
CA PHE A 506 -0.03 -21.29 -5.91
C PHE A 506 0.23 -19.92 -5.29
N THR A 507 1.50 -19.55 -5.13
CA THR A 507 1.89 -18.32 -4.45
C THR A 507 1.60 -17.04 -5.25
N ASN A 508 1.79 -17.07 -6.59
CA ASN A 508 1.58 -15.90 -7.45
C ASN A 508 0.11 -15.72 -7.79
N LEU A 509 -0.62 -15.21 -6.81
CA LEU A 509 -2.08 -15.11 -6.84
C LEU A 509 -2.62 -14.17 -7.92
N GLY A 510 -1.92 -13.06 -8.17
CA GLY A 510 -2.41 -12.02 -9.06
C GLY A 510 -2.43 -12.48 -10.50
N MET A 511 -1.29 -12.91 -11.03
CA MET A 511 -1.19 -13.41 -12.40
C MET A 511 -2.04 -14.65 -12.62
N LEU A 512 -2.05 -15.58 -11.67
CA LEU A 512 -2.90 -16.75 -11.73
C LEU A 512 -4.38 -16.34 -11.71
N GLY A 513 -4.78 -15.54 -10.72
CA GLY A 513 -6.16 -15.12 -10.53
C GLY A 513 -6.74 -14.31 -11.69
N MET A 514 -5.91 -13.61 -12.45
CA MET A 514 -6.36 -12.88 -13.64
C MET A 514 -6.42 -13.74 -14.90
N ASN A 515 -5.64 -14.82 -14.98
CA ASN A 515 -5.59 -15.72 -16.13
C ASN A 515 -6.59 -16.89 -16.05
N VAL A 516 -7.29 -17.06 -14.91
CA VAL A 516 -8.34 -18.07 -14.75
C VAL A 516 -9.72 -17.45 -14.55
N GLY A 517 -10.78 -18.26 -14.68
CA GLY A 517 -12.15 -17.86 -14.41
C GLY A 517 -12.39 -17.43 -12.96
N LEU A 518 -13.49 -16.72 -12.70
CA LEU A 518 -13.89 -16.37 -11.32
C LEU A 518 -14.49 -17.55 -10.56
N ASP A 519 -14.87 -18.60 -11.26
CA ASP A 519 -15.31 -19.90 -10.76
C ASP A 519 -14.15 -20.78 -10.28
N VAL A 520 -12.91 -20.51 -10.67
CA VAL A 520 -11.72 -21.18 -10.16
C VAL A 520 -11.31 -20.59 -8.82
N ARG A 521 -11.26 -21.42 -7.77
CA ARG A 521 -10.75 -21.03 -6.46
C ARG A 521 -9.23 -21.01 -6.48
N VAL A 522 -8.63 -19.86 -6.22
CA VAL A 522 -7.16 -19.69 -6.17
C VAL A 522 -6.74 -19.44 -4.73
N ILE A 523 -5.87 -20.28 -4.19
CA ILE A 523 -5.37 -20.21 -2.80
C ILE A 523 -3.85 -20.29 -2.76
N ASP A 524 -3.28 -19.81 -1.67
CA ASP A 524 -1.84 -19.71 -1.45
C ASP A 524 -1.40 -20.24 -0.09
N GLN A 525 -0.14 -20.62 0.01
CA GLN A 525 0.44 -21.11 1.27
C GLN A 525 0.73 -20.01 2.28
N ILE A 526 0.81 -18.75 1.86
CA ILE A 526 1.15 -17.61 2.74
C ILE A 526 -0.08 -16.93 3.36
N GLY A 527 -1.27 -17.19 2.81
CA GLY A 527 -2.54 -16.76 3.40
C GLY A 527 -3.07 -15.43 2.91
N LEU A 528 -2.67 -14.93 1.74
CA LEU A 528 -3.27 -13.71 1.17
C LEU A 528 -4.71 -13.96 0.71
N ALA A 529 -4.98 -15.14 0.13
CA ALA A 529 -6.30 -15.59 -0.29
C ALA A 529 -6.78 -16.86 0.42
N ASN A 530 -5.91 -17.56 1.14
CA ASN A 530 -6.25 -18.77 1.87
C ASN A 530 -6.47 -18.46 3.36
N PRO A 531 -7.71 -18.57 3.88
CA PRO A 531 -8.01 -18.25 5.27
C PRO A 531 -7.29 -19.15 6.27
N LEU A 532 -7.09 -20.45 5.97
CA LEU A 532 -6.34 -21.34 6.85
C LEU A 532 -4.88 -20.92 6.95
N ALA A 533 -4.22 -20.70 5.81
CA ALA A 533 -2.83 -20.25 5.78
C ALA A 533 -2.65 -18.89 6.49
N ALA A 534 -3.61 -17.96 6.33
CA ALA A 534 -3.61 -16.67 7.04
C ALA A 534 -3.55 -16.84 8.56
N HIS A 535 -4.19 -17.89 9.09
CA HIS A 535 -4.26 -18.16 10.51
C HIS A 535 -3.14 -19.05 11.05
N THR A 536 -2.19 -19.52 10.23
CA THR A 536 -1.05 -20.28 10.73
C THR A 536 -0.13 -19.43 11.61
N ALA A 537 0.63 -20.06 12.49
CA ALA A 537 1.71 -19.41 13.22
C ALA A 537 2.80 -18.93 12.25
N ARG A 538 3.48 -17.84 12.62
CA ARG A 538 4.56 -17.28 11.85
C ARG A 538 5.80 -18.17 11.89
N LEU A 539 6.51 -18.30 10.78
CA LEU A 539 7.82 -18.92 10.71
C LEU A 539 8.89 -17.98 11.28
N GLU A 540 9.74 -18.46 12.15
CA GLU A 540 10.81 -17.66 12.76
C GLU A 540 11.78 -17.14 11.70
N ASP A 541 12.21 -18.01 10.78
CA ASP A 541 13.14 -17.72 9.69
C ASP A 541 12.44 -17.38 8.37
N GLY A 542 11.15 -17.03 8.42
CA GLY A 542 10.38 -16.70 7.22
C GLY A 542 10.92 -15.47 6.51
N ARG A 543 10.99 -15.54 5.17
CA ARG A 543 11.30 -14.40 4.31
C ARG A 543 10.29 -13.28 4.58
N ILE A 544 10.77 -12.03 4.58
CA ILE A 544 9.90 -10.86 4.79
C ILE A 544 8.70 -10.89 3.83
N GLY A 545 7.49 -10.74 4.37
CA GLY A 545 6.24 -10.82 3.62
C GLY A 545 5.80 -12.23 3.21
N HIS A 546 6.60 -13.27 3.50
CA HIS A 546 6.35 -14.69 3.24
C HIS A 546 6.63 -15.49 4.51
N ASP A 547 6.13 -15.01 5.63
CA ASP A 547 6.41 -15.56 6.95
C ASP A 547 5.56 -16.78 7.31
N LYS A 548 4.72 -17.24 6.39
CA LYS A 548 3.83 -18.39 6.59
C LYS A 548 3.98 -19.39 5.44
N ASN A 549 3.73 -20.64 5.74
CA ASN A 549 3.76 -21.72 4.76
C ASN A 549 2.86 -22.85 5.21
N LEU A 550 1.62 -22.87 4.73
CA LEU A 550 0.70 -23.98 4.96
C LEU A 550 1.02 -25.10 3.96
N PHE A 551 1.05 -26.34 4.46
CA PHE A 551 1.30 -27.51 3.62
C PHE A 551 0.12 -27.78 2.68
N PRO A 552 0.37 -28.26 1.45
CA PRO A 552 -0.69 -28.54 0.46
C PRO A 552 -1.65 -29.65 0.88
N ASP A 553 -1.26 -30.50 1.84
CA ASP A 553 -2.12 -31.53 2.46
C ASP A 553 -3.43 -30.94 3.00
N TRP A 554 -3.36 -29.74 3.59
CA TRP A 554 -4.53 -29.00 4.06
C TRP A 554 -5.46 -28.59 2.92
N ALA A 555 -4.92 -28.25 1.74
CA ALA A 555 -5.72 -27.91 0.58
C ALA A 555 -6.48 -29.14 0.04
N VAL A 556 -5.85 -30.32 0.07
CA VAL A 556 -6.49 -31.59 -0.26
C VAL A 556 -7.58 -31.94 0.78
N ALA A 557 -7.26 -31.79 2.07
CA ALA A 557 -8.16 -32.07 3.18
C ALA A 557 -9.43 -31.22 3.16
N GLU A 558 -9.27 -29.94 2.81
CA GLU A 558 -10.33 -28.93 2.86
C GLU A 558 -11.39 -29.11 1.78
N GLY A 559 -11.03 -29.68 0.63
CA GLY A 559 -11.88 -29.79 -0.55
C GLY A 559 -12.46 -31.19 -0.79
N PRO A 560 -13.40 -31.28 -1.72
CA PRO A 560 -14.00 -32.56 -2.16
C PRO A 560 -13.08 -33.26 -3.16
N PHE A 561 -11.89 -33.65 -2.76
CA PHE A 561 -10.90 -34.29 -3.65
C PHE A 561 -10.70 -35.75 -3.30
N LEU A 562 -10.24 -36.57 -4.27
CA LEU A 562 -9.86 -37.94 -4.04
C LEU A 562 -8.54 -37.98 -3.25
N LYS A 563 -8.51 -38.73 -2.14
CA LYS A 563 -7.47 -38.64 -1.09
C LYS A 563 -6.79 -40.01 -0.86
N THR A 564 -6.61 -40.76 -1.94
CA THR A 564 -5.95 -42.07 -1.89
C THR A 564 -4.61 -42.01 -2.61
N GLU A 565 -3.66 -42.89 -2.26
CA GLU A 565 -2.34 -42.97 -2.89
C GLU A 565 -2.40 -43.04 -4.43
N THR A 566 -3.48 -43.59 -5.00
CA THR A 566 -3.64 -43.69 -6.47
C THR A 566 -3.85 -42.34 -7.14
N TYR A 567 -4.27 -41.32 -6.39
CA TYR A 567 -4.71 -40.03 -6.91
C TYR A 567 -3.98 -38.81 -6.29
N ILE A 568 -3.05 -39.05 -5.39
CA ILE A 568 -2.28 -37.95 -4.77
C ILE A 568 -0.81 -37.97 -5.25
N PRO A 569 -0.18 -36.80 -5.44
CA PRO A 569 1.24 -36.70 -5.70
C PRO A 569 2.08 -37.32 -4.57
N THR A 570 3.21 -37.91 -4.91
CA THR A 570 4.08 -38.67 -3.97
C THR A 570 4.69 -37.84 -2.82
N TYR A 571 4.65 -36.51 -2.91
CA TYR A 571 5.11 -35.61 -1.86
C TYR A 571 4.03 -35.26 -0.83
N LEU A 572 2.78 -35.69 -1.06
CA LEU A 572 1.68 -35.58 -0.09
C LEU A 572 1.63 -36.85 0.78
N ASP A 573 1.16 -36.69 1.99
CA ASP A 573 1.03 -37.77 2.97
C ASP A 573 -0.46 -38.03 3.27
N GLU A 574 -0.95 -39.22 2.99
CA GLU A 574 -2.36 -39.60 3.20
C GLU A 574 -2.74 -39.50 4.68
N ASP A 575 -1.84 -39.85 5.59
CA ASP A 575 -2.07 -39.72 7.03
C ASP A 575 -2.17 -38.26 7.45
N TRP A 576 -1.32 -37.39 6.87
CA TRP A 576 -1.40 -35.96 7.12
C TRP A 576 -2.70 -35.36 6.58
N ILE A 577 -3.15 -35.78 5.42
CA ILE A 577 -4.43 -35.35 4.81
C ILE A 577 -5.60 -35.73 5.76
N ARG A 578 -5.65 -36.99 6.23
CA ARG A 578 -6.69 -37.44 7.19
C ARG A 578 -6.62 -36.71 8.54
N GLN A 579 -5.41 -36.46 9.05
CA GLN A 579 -5.21 -35.66 10.24
C GLN A 579 -5.68 -34.22 10.03
N ALA A 580 -5.40 -33.62 8.88
CA ALA A 580 -5.89 -32.29 8.53
C ALA A 580 -7.41 -32.22 8.42
N GLU A 581 -8.05 -33.25 7.81
CA GLU A 581 -9.53 -33.37 7.77
C GLU A 581 -10.14 -33.44 9.17
N ALA A 582 -9.51 -34.19 10.07
CA ALA A 582 -9.97 -34.27 11.44
C ALA A 582 -9.73 -32.93 12.18
N ALA A 583 -8.60 -32.28 11.93
CA ALA A 583 -8.25 -30.99 12.53
C ALA A 583 -9.15 -29.83 12.05
N LEU A 584 -9.70 -29.89 10.81
CA LEU A 584 -10.71 -28.93 10.34
C LEU A 584 -11.99 -28.92 11.18
N LYS A 585 -12.25 -30.00 11.94
CA LYS A 585 -13.39 -30.11 12.88
C LYS A 585 -13.10 -29.45 14.23
N CYS A 586 -11.92 -28.85 14.42
CA CYS A 586 -11.64 -28.04 15.61
C CYS A 586 -12.69 -26.91 15.69
N PRO A 587 -13.39 -26.72 16.81
CA PRO A 587 -14.51 -25.79 16.92
C PRO A 587 -14.15 -24.35 16.55
N GLU A 588 -12.93 -23.91 16.89
CA GLU A 588 -12.44 -22.58 16.55
C GLU A 588 -12.16 -22.47 15.05
N THR A 589 -11.55 -23.48 14.42
CA THR A 589 -11.28 -23.52 12.97
C THR A 589 -12.60 -23.52 12.21
N GLU A 590 -13.55 -24.37 12.59
CA GLU A 590 -14.87 -24.43 11.98
C GLU A 590 -15.61 -23.10 12.12
N SER A 591 -15.51 -22.44 13.27
CA SER A 591 -16.11 -21.14 13.51
C SER A 591 -15.55 -20.05 12.59
N VAL A 592 -14.22 -20.00 12.41
CA VAL A 592 -13.55 -19.06 11.49
C VAL A 592 -13.95 -19.33 10.04
N LEU A 593 -13.90 -20.59 9.60
CA LEU A 593 -14.29 -20.95 8.22
C LEU A 593 -15.78 -20.67 7.94
N THR A 594 -16.65 -20.95 8.91
CA THR A 594 -18.07 -20.61 8.83
C THR A 594 -18.30 -19.10 8.75
N ALA A 595 -17.53 -18.31 9.52
CA ALA A 595 -17.60 -16.84 9.45
C ALA A 595 -17.28 -16.32 8.06
N ILE A 596 -16.41 -17.00 7.32
CA ILE A 596 -15.94 -16.60 5.98
C ILE A 596 -16.82 -17.16 4.86
N ARG A 597 -17.30 -18.41 4.98
CA ARG A 597 -17.95 -19.13 3.87
C ARG A 597 -19.46 -19.19 3.95
N ALA A 598 -20.04 -19.28 5.15
CA ALA A 598 -21.49 -19.39 5.28
C ALA A 598 -22.21 -18.16 4.68
N PRO A 599 -23.44 -18.31 4.17
CA PRO A 599 -24.21 -17.20 3.61
C PRO A 599 -24.30 -16.02 4.58
N MET A 600 -24.15 -14.79 4.05
CA MET A 600 -24.21 -13.58 4.85
C MET A 600 -25.68 -13.27 5.19
N THR A 601 -25.98 -13.29 6.46
CA THR A 601 -27.25 -12.87 7.06
C THR A 601 -27.02 -11.81 8.10
N PRO A 602 -28.03 -11.02 8.52
CA PRO A 602 -27.86 -10.03 9.61
C PRO A 602 -27.32 -10.69 10.92
N ARG A 603 -27.78 -11.91 11.22
CA ARG A 603 -27.30 -12.68 12.38
C ARG A 603 -25.83 -13.06 12.21
N ARG A 604 -25.41 -13.48 11.02
CA ARG A 604 -24.01 -13.80 10.73
C ARG A 604 -23.12 -12.56 10.83
N PHE A 605 -23.57 -11.46 10.25
CA PHE A 605 -22.85 -10.19 10.34
C PHE A 605 -22.61 -9.76 11.80
N LEU A 606 -23.66 -9.84 12.66
CA LEU A 606 -23.53 -9.50 14.06
C LEU A 606 -22.60 -10.49 14.79
N SER A 607 -22.72 -11.78 14.53
CA SER A 607 -21.82 -12.80 15.08
C SER A 607 -20.36 -12.54 14.72
N ASN A 608 -20.07 -12.26 13.44
CA ASN A 608 -18.72 -11.92 12.98
C ASN A 608 -18.21 -10.66 13.66
N LEU A 609 -19.03 -9.61 13.77
CA LEU A 609 -18.68 -8.35 14.41
C LEU A 609 -18.24 -8.56 15.87
N LEU A 610 -18.99 -9.37 16.64
CA LEU A 610 -18.72 -9.63 18.04
C LEU A 610 -17.48 -10.54 18.24
N ASN A 611 -17.23 -11.46 17.31
CA ASN A 611 -16.11 -12.41 17.40
C ASN A 611 -14.85 -11.96 16.63
N ALA A 612 -14.86 -10.81 15.95
CA ALA A 612 -13.75 -10.37 15.11
C ALA A 612 -12.41 -10.30 15.84
N VAL A 613 -12.39 -9.95 17.13
CA VAL A 613 -11.18 -9.94 17.97
C VAL A 613 -10.65 -11.35 18.16
N GLN A 614 -11.52 -12.30 18.49
CA GLN A 614 -11.16 -13.70 18.70
C GLN A 614 -10.66 -14.31 17.39
N PHE A 615 -11.37 -14.14 16.29
CA PHE A 615 -10.96 -14.65 14.98
C PHE A 615 -9.61 -14.08 14.53
N THR A 616 -9.37 -12.78 14.72
CA THR A 616 -8.08 -12.16 14.38
C THR A 616 -6.91 -12.72 15.19
N ARG A 617 -7.14 -13.10 16.43
CA ARG A 617 -6.11 -13.68 17.34
C ARG A 617 -5.91 -15.17 17.17
N TYR A 618 -6.88 -15.86 16.59
CA TYR A 618 -6.84 -17.30 16.40
C TYR A 618 -5.63 -17.71 15.56
N ARG A 619 -4.96 -18.78 15.95
CA ARG A 619 -3.85 -19.39 15.20
C ARG A 619 -4.05 -20.90 15.14
N ILE A 620 -3.71 -21.46 13.97
CA ILE A 620 -3.71 -22.88 13.66
C ILE A 620 -2.27 -23.36 13.54
N ASP A 621 -1.98 -24.55 14.05
CA ASP A 621 -0.70 -25.20 13.78
C ASP A 621 -0.71 -25.75 12.34
N ARG A 622 0.37 -25.50 11.58
CA ARG A 622 0.50 -25.98 10.21
C ARG A 622 0.70 -27.51 10.11
N VAL A 623 1.19 -28.13 11.19
CA VAL A 623 1.34 -29.59 11.31
C VAL A 623 0.03 -30.17 11.83
N PRO A 624 -0.69 -31.00 11.04
CA PRO A 624 -2.04 -31.43 11.40
C PRO A 624 -2.10 -32.17 12.75
N LEU A 625 -1.09 -32.99 13.05
CA LEU A 625 -1.00 -33.74 14.31
C LEU A 625 -0.96 -32.80 15.52
N TYR A 626 -0.20 -31.70 15.45
CA TYR A 626 -0.11 -30.74 16.55
C TYR A 626 -1.40 -29.96 16.71
N GLU A 627 -2.10 -29.69 15.59
CA GLU A 627 -3.41 -29.06 15.64
C GLU A 627 -4.45 -29.97 16.29
N LEU A 628 -4.47 -31.26 16.00
CA LEU A 628 -5.33 -32.24 16.68
C LEU A 628 -5.06 -32.26 18.20
N ALA A 629 -3.80 -32.28 18.60
CA ALA A 629 -3.39 -32.23 20.01
C ALA A 629 -3.87 -30.91 20.66
N ARG A 630 -3.70 -29.77 19.99
CA ARG A 630 -4.15 -28.46 20.49
C ARG A 630 -5.67 -28.43 20.72
N CYS A 631 -6.43 -28.99 19.78
CA CYS A 631 -7.90 -29.06 19.88
C CYS A 631 -8.43 -30.23 20.65
N ARG A 632 -7.55 -31.11 21.18
CA ARG A 632 -7.93 -32.35 21.91
C ARG A 632 -8.83 -33.28 21.10
N LEU A 633 -8.58 -33.35 19.79
CA LEU A 633 -9.28 -34.24 18.87
C LEU A 633 -8.56 -35.59 18.78
N PRO A 634 -9.29 -36.70 18.53
CA PRO A 634 -8.66 -38.01 18.34
C PRO A 634 -7.82 -38.00 17.05
N VAL A 635 -6.67 -38.65 17.11
CA VAL A 635 -5.83 -38.88 15.91
C VAL A 635 -6.47 -40.00 15.11
N PRO A 636 -6.72 -39.81 13.79
CA PRO A 636 -7.18 -40.87 12.92
C PRO A 636 -6.23 -42.05 12.88
N GLU A 637 -6.79 -43.26 12.68
CA GLU A 637 -5.95 -44.45 12.48
C GLU A 637 -5.11 -44.27 11.18
N PRO A 638 -3.80 -44.58 11.25
CA PRO A 638 -2.92 -44.47 10.08
C PRO A 638 -3.37 -45.45 8.98
N VAL A 639 -3.27 -44.99 7.70
CA VAL A 639 -3.52 -45.83 6.53
C VAL A 639 -2.47 -46.92 6.40
N ASN A 640 -1.21 -46.53 6.63
CA ASN A 640 -0.05 -47.40 6.65
C ASN A 640 0.49 -47.45 8.06
N PRO A 641 0.01 -48.38 8.92
CA PRO A 641 0.54 -48.50 10.27
C PRO A 641 2.06 -48.81 10.19
N PRO A 642 2.89 -48.20 11.05
CA PRO A 642 4.30 -48.46 11.03
C PRO A 642 4.53 -49.96 11.14
N TYR A 643 5.40 -50.48 10.25
CA TYR A 643 5.72 -51.90 10.23
C TYR A 643 6.21 -52.36 11.61
N THR A 644 5.32 -52.94 12.42
CA THR A 644 5.61 -53.48 13.73
C THR A 644 6.15 -54.91 13.67
N GLY A 645 6.42 -55.41 12.46
CA GLY A 645 6.99 -56.73 12.28
C GLY A 645 8.44 -56.82 12.78
N LEU A 646 8.63 -57.24 14.01
CA LEU A 646 9.82 -57.96 14.36
C LEU A 646 9.93 -59.12 13.34
N PRO A 647 11.10 -59.31 12.65
CA PRO A 647 11.28 -60.48 11.81
C PRO A 647 10.95 -61.71 12.67
N PRO A 648 10.20 -62.69 12.14
CA PRO A 648 9.90 -63.89 12.90
C PRO A 648 11.23 -64.46 13.39
N THR A 649 11.39 -64.53 14.70
CA THR A 649 12.52 -65.28 15.28
C THR A 649 12.38 -66.71 14.79
N GLY A 650 13.12 -67.04 13.75
CA GLY A 650 13.22 -68.39 13.24
C GLY A 650 13.67 -69.34 14.33
N PRO A 651 13.32 -70.62 14.22
CA PRO A 651 13.59 -71.62 15.23
C PRO A 651 15.07 -71.81 15.45
#